data_68cd1ef553c0406de36a96cd878e138f
#
_entry.id   68cd1ef553c0406de36a96cd878e138f
#
_cell.length_a   1.000
_cell.length_b   1.000
_cell.length_c   1.000
_cell.angle_alpha   90.00
_cell.angle_beta   90.00
_cell.angle_gamma   90.00
#
_symmetry.space_group_name_H-M   'P 1'
#
loop_
_entity.id
_entity.type
_entity.pdbx_description
1 polymer ?
#
loop_
_entity_poly.entity_id
_entity_poly.type
_entity_poly.pdbx_seq_one_letter_code
_entity_poly.pdbx_strand_id
1 'polypeptide(L)'
;MYGGLLAKWRNDRMNELLARRDATIDVFRSIRESKTKAFISMCAIAGVIYKFTGIFRTAVALQQSALVPENVGEIEKRDAEVNPWATAVAAELHVTDKSATMTFDQVLSKVEANLCHGVFVENGFQQKCDVLALGGNTFMMPLHVFKNRKDMRALLTRKDPSELNSTFKAIVSSNYMIPIPGKDLCLVNIASGGVFADIRHLFPDKITASGSGHFLYKNGDGSMRSDPIRITYTKDSKSGGAGYDYELPYNTFTGLCMGVVVANFARKCIGGVHLRGIPDSPRGKALTVTQKEIQDVWDQAYKKWKGAFPSTVNGDFPTTRYEKQVLVTQDIHEKSPVNYLPVGSNVEYLGQDGRRVTHTKSKVRKTPISDTVAEVTGVENQHGAPKFHRTRMWQASLAHSANPSAGIEGSLVEAAYKDYVNGLIDVFKRDKFKLWVLSELAPMTDMETLCGKDGKRFIDAMPKGTSKGYPLSGPKREMIELLDPLDYPDFQCPAEAHPMIVDEMRKMEQILLSGKRCYSIFKACVKDEPTKLTKDKVRVFQAADWATQMMVRKYFLPLARVLSLFPLDSECAVGVNAQGPEWDQLANHMKKHGVDRILAGDYSKYDLRMPAQLINAAFAALIEIAEKCGRYTEDDLTIMRGIATEIAYSCVAYNGDIIIHKGSNPSGQNLTVYINCIVNSLQLRCAYFHLWPSHLGKPKPFREVCAIMTYGDDVKGSVKKGYDWFNHISYADFLGERDMVFTMPDKESEPTPYMNDLEADFLKRENKFNADTGMIHGALAEESIFKSLHTVLESKVVSLEDQSAGNIDGALREWWQHGKEVYELRRKQMKEVAFKCGMTDSCKMLTESYEDRLKHFEIRYLGREPDEIDEVSDEDAFVSTVGDEWDFSE
;
A
#
# COMPACT_ATOMS: atom_id res chain seq x y z
N MET A 1 -11.33 21.35 28.59
CA MET A 1 -11.77 20.39 29.62
C MET A 1 -11.10 19.02 29.48
N TYR A 2 -10.78 18.58 28.26
CA TYR A 2 -10.18 17.26 28.01
C TYR A 2 -8.71 17.09 28.42
N GLY A 3 -7.89 18.14 28.40
CA GLY A 3 -6.50 18.08 28.87
C GLY A 3 -6.35 17.70 30.37
N GLY A 4 -7.34 18.04 31.16
CA GLY A 4 -7.35 17.72 32.61
C GLY A 4 -7.63 16.24 32.91
N LEU A 5 -8.47 15.58 32.09
CA LEU A 5 -8.81 14.15 32.27
C LEU A 5 -7.66 13.24 31.84
N LEU A 6 -6.96 13.57 30.78
CA LEU A 6 -5.77 12.83 30.30
C LEU A 6 -4.58 13.00 31.27
N ALA A 7 -4.38 14.21 31.79
CA ALA A 7 -3.36 14.49 32.78
C ALA A 7 -3.69 13.71 34.09
N LYS A 8 -4.96 13.63 34.50
CA LYS A 8 -5.41 12.85 35.66
C LYS A 8 -5.19 11.36 35.43
N TRP A 9 -5.60 10.78 34.30
CA TRP A 9 -5.37 9.37 33.99
C TRP A 9 -3.87 9.01 33.92
N ARG A 10 -3.04 9.89 33.37
CA ARG A 10 -1.58 9.72 33.32
C ARG A 10 -0.96 9.75 34.69
N ASN A 11 -1.42 10.66 35.53
CA ASN A 11 -0.96 10.76 36.93
C ASN A 11 -1.44 9.55 37.74
N ASP A 12 -2.68 9.10 37.59
CA ASP A 12 -3.21 7.94 38.28
C ASP A 12 -2.45 6.66 37.87
N ARG A 13 -2.12 6.48 36.59
CA ARG A 13 -1.29 5.37 36.12
C ARG A 13 0.17 5.47 36.55
N MET A 14 0.73 6.67 36.63
CA MET A 14 2.08 6.88 37.11
C MET A 14 2.14 6.62 38.61
N ASN A 15 1.15 7.07 39.38
CA ASN A 15 1.04 6.81 40.81
C ASN A 15 0.85 5.31 41.09
N GLU A 16 0.07 4.58 40.28
CA GLU A 16 -0.07 3.14 40.40
C GLU A 16 1.26 2.41 40.11
N LEU A 17 2.03 2.87 39.12
CA LEU A 17 3.37 2.31 38.82
C LEU A 17 4.38 2.62 39.94
N LEU A 18 4.31 3.81 40.54
CA LEU A 18 5.18 4.21 41.66
C LEU A 18 4.82 3.43 42.92
N ALA A 19 3.53 3.26 43.23
CA ALA A 19 3.06 2.45 44.32
C ALA A 19 3.47 0.97 44.22
N ARG A 20 3.43 0.43 43.01
CA ARG A 20 3.92 -0.93 42.69
C ARG A 20 5.43 -1.04 42.83
N ARG A 21 6.17 0.01 42.41
CA ARG A 21 7.64 0.08 42.63
C ARG A 21 7.98 0.07 44.11
N ASP A 22 7.31 0.89 44.89
CA ASP A 22 7.59 1.04 46.33
C ASP A 22 7.20 -0.25 47.09
N ALA A 23 6.07 -0.88 46.74
CA ALA A 23 5.71 -2.20 47.26
C ALA A 23 6.75 -3.28 46.89
N THR A 24 7.37 -3.19 45.71
CA THR A 24 8.45 -4.11 45.32
C THR A 24 9.73 -3.88 46.09
N ILE A 25 10.06 -2.62 46.42
CA ILE A 25 11.23 -2.26 47.26
C ILE A 25 11.04 -2.75 48.70
N ASP A 26 9.83 -2.62 49.27
CA ASP A 26 9.52 -3.11 50.59
C ASP A 26 9.55 -4.64 50.69
N VAL A 27 9.13 -5.34 49.64
CA VAL A 27 9.32 -6.80 49.50
C VAL A 27 10.81 -7.16 49.50
N PHE A 28 11.66 -6.42 48.75
CA PHE A 28 13.11 -6.64 48.77
C PHE A 28 13.76 -6.36 50.15
N ARG A 29 13.26 -5.38 50.88
CA ARG A 29 13.71 -5.14 52.26
C ARG A 29 13.34 -6.28 53.21
N SER A 30 12.14 -6.84 53.07
CA SER A 30 11.69 -7.99 53.91
C SER A 30 12.39 -9.31 53.61
N ILE A 31 12.92 -9.47 52.41
CA ILE A 31 13.71 -10.65 51.98
C ILE A 31 15.04 -10.77 52.74
N ARG A 32 15.57 -9.68 53.20
CA ARG A 32 16.87 -9.65 53.89
C ARG A 32 16.83 -10.30 55.29
N GLU A 33 15.64 -10.58 55.84
CA GLU A 33 15.47 -10.98 57.23
C GLU A 33 15.09 -12.46 57.46
N SER A 34 14.76 -13.29 56.45
CA SER A 34 14.46 -14.71 56.68
C SER A 34 14.58 -15.54 55.40
N LYS A 35 15.27 -16.69 55.47
CA LYS A 35 15.49 -17.63 54.34
C LYS A 35 14.19 -18.21 53.77
N THR A 36 13.16 -18.38 54.57
CA THR A 36 11.86 -18.91 54.15
C THR A 36 11.03 -17.86 53.42
N LYS A 37 11.09 -16.60 53.85
CA LYS A 37 10.49 -15.47 53.09
C LYS A 37 11.21 -15.19 51.78
N ALA A 38 12.52 -15.46 51.71
CA ALA A 38 13.31 -15.33 50.47
C ALA A 38 12.84 -16.29 49.38
N PHE A 39 12.53 -17.54 49.74
CA PHE A 39 12.05 -18.51 48.74
C PHE A 39 10.64 -18.18 48.21
N ILE A 40 9.71 -17.81 49.10
CA ILE A 40 8.35 -17.42 48.72
C ILE A 40 8.37 -16.15 47.89
N SER A 41 9.24 -15.19 48.21
CA SER A 41 9.39 -13.95 47.47
C SER A 41 10.09 -14.16 46.10
N MET A 42 11.02 -15.09 45.99
CA MET A 42 11.60 -15.49 44.68
C MET A 42 10.56 -16.10 43.75
N CYS A 43 9.65 -16.94 44.30
CA CYS A 43 8.54 -17.49 43.51
C CYS A 43 7.53 -16.41 43.07
N ALA A 44 7.27 -15.40 43.95
CA ALA A 44 6.41 -14.27 43.65
C ALA A 44 7.06 -13.34 42.61
N ILE A 45 8.37 -13.07 42.74
CA ILE A 45 9.13 -12.28 41.76
C ILE A 45 9.21 -13.00 40.39
N ALA A 46 9.43 -14.31 40.41
CA ALA A 46 9.38 -15.13 39.18
C ALA A 46 7.98 -15.07 38.55
N GLY A 47 6.90 -15.11 39.35
CA GLY A 47 5.53 -14.96 38.89
C GLY A 47 5.24 -13.56 38.32
N VAL A 48 5.77 -12.51 38.94
CA VAL A 48 5.65 -11.13 38.44
C VAL A 48 6.47 -10.94 37.16
N ILE A 49 7.70 -11.46 37.12
CA ILE A 49 8.54 -11.44 35.91
C ILE A 49 7.87 -12.26 34.80
N TYR A 50 7.28 -13.41 35.11
CA TYR A 50 6.51 -14.21 34.18
C TYR A 50 5.28 -13.46 33.65
N LYS A 51 4.56 -12.75 34.50
CA LYS A 51 3.40 -11.95 34.15
C LYS A 51 3.79 -10.71 33.32
N PHE A 52 4.90 -10.02 33.67
CA PHE A 52 5.42 -8.89 32.92
C PHE A 52 5.99 -9.32 31.55
N THR A 53 6.73 -10.43 31.50
CA THR A 53 7.19 -11.00 30.21
C THR A 53 6.03 -11.51 29.39
N GLY A 54 4.93 -11.99 30.04
CA GLY A 54 3.67 -12.33 29.38
C GLY A 54 3.00 -11.14 28.70
N ILE A 55 2.98 -9.98 29.35
CA ILE A 55 2.40 -8.74 28.82
C ILE A 55 3.25 -8.22 27.64
N PHE A 56 4.58 -8.27 27.71
CA PHE A 56 5.45 -7.92 26.59
C PHE A 56 5.33 -8.89 25.42
N ARG A 57 5.15 -10.19 25.70
CA ARG A 57 4.91 -11.22 24.68
C ARG A 57 3.55 -11.03 23.98
N THR A 58 2.54 -10.51 24.68
CA THR A 58 1.21 -10.27 24.13
C THR A 58 1.22 -9.12 23.12
N ALA A 59 2.00 -8.07 23.35
CA ALA A 59 2.09 -6.92 22.44
C ALA A 59 2.71 -7.26 21.06
N VAL A 60 3.71 -8.15 21.06
CA VAL A 60 4.34 -8.61 19.78
C VAL A 60 3.45 -9.64 19.07
N ALA A 61 2.70 -10.43 19.83
CA ALA A 61 1.91 -11.53 19.33
C ALA A 61 0.58 -11.11 18.68
N LEU A 62 -0.02 -10.00 19.14
CA LEU A 62 -1.29 -9.50 18.59
C LEU A 62 -1.13 -8.74 17.26
N GLN A 63 0.07 -8.27 16.95
CA GLN A 63 0.36 -7.68 15.63
C GLN A 63 0.35 -8.69 14.48
N GLN A 64 0.49 -9.98 14.80
CA GLN A 64 0.60 -11.05 13.79
C GLN A 64 -0.74 -11.74 13.50
N SER A 65 -1.73 -11.59 14.39
CA SER A 65 -3.07 -12.17 14.20
C SER A 65 -3.91 -11.45 13.12
N ALA A 66 -3.51 -10.24 12.70
CA ALA A 66 -4.18 -9.48 11.64
C ALA A 66 -4.06 -10.11 10.23
N LEU A 67 -3.32 -11.19 10.10
CA LEU A 67 -3.08 -11.89 8.83
C LEU A 67 -3.53 -13.36 8.84
N VAL A 68 -4.17 -13.81 9.92
CA VAL A 68 -4.93 -15.07 9.88
C VAL A 68 -6.19 -14.77 9.06
N PRO A 69 -6.53 -15.55 8.05
CA PRO A 69 -7.85 -15.43 7.41
C PRO A 69 -8.87 -15.49 8.55
N GLU A 70 -9.55 -14.40 8.78
CA GLU A 70 -10.66 -14.38 9.72
C GLU A 70 -11.66 -15.45 9.27
N ASN A 71 -12.24 -16.09 10.25
CA ASN A 71 -13.16 -17.17 10.11
C ASN A 71 -14.07 -17.02 8.88
N VAL A 72 -14.19 -18.09 8.17
CA VAL A 72 -15.18 -18.30 7.09
C VAL A 72 -16.63 -18.03 7.55
N GLY A 73 -16.84 -17.52 8.74
CA GLY A 73 -18.11 -17.23 9.38
C GLY A 73 -18.46 -15.74 9.51
N GLU A 74 -17.70 -14.82 8.90
CA GLU A 74 -18.19 -13.43 8.80
C GLU A 74 -19.16 -13.31 7.63
N ILE A 75 -20.30 -13.40 7.98
CA ILE A 75 -21.67 -13.18 7.55
C ILE A 75 -21.78 -12.20 6.38
N GLU A 76 -22.41 -12.66 5.35
CA GLU A 76 -22.97 -11.84 4.29
C GLU A 76 -23.99 -10.86 4.87
N LYS A 77 -23.61 -9.60 4.94
CA LYS A 77 -24.53 -8.54 5.35
C LYS A 77 -25.35 -8.10 4.15
N ARG A 78 -26.65 -7.99 4.32
CA ARG A 78 -27.59 -7.50 3.29
C ARG A 78 -27.47 -5.99 3.13
N ASP A 79 -27.59 -5.50 1.91
CA ASP A 79 -27.66 -4.09 1.61
C ASP A 79 -29.07 -3.55 1.92
N ALA A 80 -29.26 -3.10 3.15
CA ALA A 80 -30.41 -2.28 3.49
C ALA A 80 -29.96 -0.82 3.58
N GLU A 81 -30.56 0.04 2.80
CA GLU A 81 -30.12 1.41 2.65
C GLU A 81 -30.91 2.46 3.40
N VAL A 82 -30.22 3.49 3.84
CA VAL A 82 -30.76 4.84 3.95
C VAL A 82 -29.65 5.89 3.97
N ASN A 83 -29.88 6.96 3.22
CA ASN A 83 -29.08 8.14 3.03
C ASN A 83 -29.28 9.20 4.11
N PRO A 84 -28.30 9.99 4.54
CA PRO A 84 -28.43 11.43 4.40
C PRO A 84 -27.15 12.32 4.36
N TRP A 85 -27.22 13.32 3.48
CA TRP A 85 -26.86 14.73 3.54
C TRP A 85 -25.45 15.21 3.87
N ALA A 86 -24.88 15.97 2.93
CA ALA A 86 -23.71 16.83 3.11
C ALA A 86 -23.96 18.25 2.61
N THR A 87 -23.32 19.20 3.24
CA THR A 87 -23.09 20.56 2.71
C THR A 87 -21.63 20.91 2.87
N ALA A 88 -21.03 21.39 1.78
CA ALA A 88 -19.62 21.79 1.71
C ALA A 88 -19.46 23.30 1.75
N VAL A 89 -18.37 23.77 2.34
CA VAL A 89 -17.89 25.15 2.21
C VAL A 89 -16.45 25.09 1.70
N ALA A 90 -16.19 25.75 0.59
CA ALA A 90 -14.87 25.84 -0.03
C ALA A 90 -13.96 26.79 0.78
N ALA A 91 -12.74 26.34 1.06
CA ALA A 91 -11.71 27.18 1.65
C ALA A 91 -10.76 27.71 0.56
N GLU A 92 -10.62 29.00 0.44
CA GLU A 92 -9.63 29.65 -0.41
C GLU A 92 -8.22 29.49 0.17
N LEU A 93 -7.27 29.05 -0.66
CA LEU A 93 -5.85 28.92 -0.31
C LEU A 93 -5.19 30.30 -0.30
N HIS A 94 -4.94 30.85 0.88
CA HIS A 94 -4.13 32.06 1.02
C HIS A 94 -2.64 31.72 0.92
N VAL A 95 -1.98 32.26 -0.11
CA VAL A 95 -0.52 32.23 -0.26
C VAL A 95 0.09 33.19 0.74
N THR A 96 0.65 32.69 1.82
CA THR A 96 1.33 33.52 2.82
C THR A 96 2.69 34.03 2.33
N ASP A 97 3.03 35.24 2.63
CA ASP A 97 4.27 35.95 2.23
C ASP A 97 5.50 35.47 3.02
N LYS A 98 5.70 34.14 3.09
CA LYS A 98 6.75 33.48 3.88
C LYS A 98 8.17 33.79 3.42
N SER A 99 8.36 34.26 2.20
CA SER A 99 9.70 34.52 1.65
C SER A 99 10.24 35.91 2.01
N ALA A 100 9.38 36.85 2.46
CA ALA A 100 9.78 38.23 2.76
C ALA A 100 10.80 38.32 3.91
N THR A 101 10.77 37.35 4.84
CA THR A 101 11.65 37.36 6.04
C THR A 101 12.85 36.40 5.92
N MET A 102 13.03 35.70 4.78
CA MET A 102 14.11 34.74 4.61
C MET A 102 15.45 35.40 4.33
N THR A 103 16.52 34.87 4.94
CA THR A 103 17.89 35.25 4.61
C THR A 103 18.30 34.69 3.24
N PHE A 104 19.33 35.26 2.64
CA PHE A 104 19.85 34.79 1.36
C PHE A 104 20.29 33.30 1.44
N ASP A 105 21.02 32.92 2.50
CA ASP A 105 21.49 31.54 2.71
C ASP A 105 20.33 30.55 2.89
N GLN A 106 19.24 30.95 3.52
CA GLN A 106 18.04 30.12 3.63
C GLN A 106 17.41 29.86 2.25
N VAL A 107 17.39 30.84 1.36
CA VAL A 107 16.88 30.65 -0.01
C VAL A 107 17.81 29.74 -0.79
N LEU A 108 19.15 29.95 -0.70
CA LEU A 108 20.13 29.09 -1.35
C LEU A 108 19.97 27.62 -0.91
N SER A 109 19.90 27.38 0.39
CA SER A 109 19.74 26.01 0.94
C SER A 109 18.46 25.31 0.46
N LYS A 110 17.34 26.05 0.34
CA LYS A 110 16.09 25.50 -0.20
C LYS A 110 16.19 25.15 -1.67
N VAL A 111 16.82 26.02 -2.46
CA VAL A 111 17.03 25.76 -3.90
C VAL A 111 17.96 24.56 -4.07
N GLU A 112 19.03 24.49 -3.29
CA GLU A 112 19.98 23.36 -3.30
C GLU A 112 19.29 22.03 -3.02
N ALA A 113 18.45 21.98 -2.00
CA ALA A 113 17.71 20.76 -1.62
C ALA A 113 16.74 20.28 -2.71
N ASN A 114 16.24 21.20 -3.54
CA ASN A 114 15.25 20.95 -4.58
C ASN A 114 15.85 20.85 -6.01
N LEU A 115 17.14 21.12 -6.21
CA LEU A 115 17.81 21.02 -7.51
C LEU A 115 18.46 19.65 -7.68
N CYS A 116 18.26 19.05 -8.85
CA CYS A 116 18.89 17.75 -9.22
C CYS A 116 19.60 17.90 -10.56
N HIS A 117 20.77 17.27 -10.69
CA HIS A 117 21.42 17.08 -11.99
C HIS A 117 20.77 15.91 -12.72
N GLY A 118 20.35 16.09 -13.97
CA GLY A 118 19.68 15.09 -14.78
C GLY A 118 20.47 14.64 -15.99
N VAL A 119 20.55 13.32 -16.17
CA VAL A 119 21.05 12.68 -17.40
C VAL A 119 19.88 11.95 -18.04
N PHE A 120 19.45 12.41 -19.21
CA PHE A 120 18.29 11.89 -19.95
C PHE A 120 18.74 11.10 -21.16
N VAL A 121 18.21 9.90 -21.34
CA VAL A 121 18.63 8.98 -22.42
C VAL A 121 17.41 8.40 -23.14
N GLU A 122 17.44 8.42 -24.47
CA GLU A 122 16.48 7.73 -25.34
C GLU A 122 17.18 7.28 -26.63
N ASN A 123 17.12 6.00 -26.96
CA ASN A 123 17.61 5.43 -28.23
C ASN A 123 19.04 5.92 -28.63
N GLY A 124 19.99 5.90 -27.69
CA GLY A 124 21.36 6.34 -27.90
C GLY A 124 21.58 7.86 -27.85
N PHE A 125 20.52 8.64 -27.78
CA PHE A 125 20.60 10.08 -27.50
C PHE A 125 20.78 10.33 -26.02
N GLN A 126 21.68 11.23 -25.65
CA GLN A 126 21.91 11.63 -24.27
C GLN A 126 21.88 13.15 -24.14
N GLN A 127 21.13 13.67 -23.19
CA GLN A 127 21.14 15.08 -22.81
C GLN A 127 21.31 15.25 -21.32
N LYS A 128 22.02 16.30 -20.92
CA LYS A 128 22.24 16.67 -19.52
C LYS A 128 21.60 18.03 -19.28
N CYS A 129 20.88 18.17 -18.19
CA CYS A 129 20.43 19.45 -17.65
C CYS A 129 20.01 19.27 -16.19
N ASP A 130 20.00 20.35 -15.44
CA ASP A 130 19.41 20.32 -14.13
C ASP A 130 17.90 20.30 -14.22
N VAL A 131 17.23 19.86 -13.13
CA VAL A 131 15.77 19.92 -12.95
C VAL A 131 15.47 20.45 -11.55
N LEU A 132 14.48 21.34 -11.46
CA LEU A 132 14.14 21.97 -10.18
C LEU A 132 12.79 21.46 -9.67
N ALA A 133 12.78 20.75 -8.54
CA ALA A 133 11.55 20.38 -7.87
C ALA A 133 10.85 21.61 -7.29
N LEU A 134 9.60 21.85 -7.66
CA LEU A 134 8.79 22.96 -7.15
C LEU A 134 8.01 22.61 -5.89
N GLY A 135 7.72 21.31 -5.70
CA GLY A 135 7.00 20.78 -4.55
C GLY A 135 6.34 19.44 -4.89
N GLY A 136 6.13 18.61 -3.87
CA GLY A 136 5.64 17.26 -4.10
C GLY A 136 6.56 16.48 -5.04
N ASN A 137 6.00 15.86 -6.05
CA ASN A 137 6.72 15.19 -7.14
C ASN A 137 6.67 15.97 -8.47
N THR A 138 6.42 17.27 -8.40
CA THR A 138 6.34 18.18 -9.55
C THR A 138 7.66 18.91 -9.73
N PHE A 139 8.25 18.78 -10.92
CA PHE A 139 9.51 19.41 -11.30
C PHE A 139 9.32 20.39 -12.44
N MET A 140 10.15 21.41 -12.49
CA MET A 140 10.32 22.31 -13.64
C MET A 140 11.55 21.89 -14.44
N MET A 141 11.42 21.85 -15.77
CA MET A 141 12.52 21.52 -16.68
C MET A 141 12.34 22.19 -18.05
N PRO A 142 13.40 22.21 -18.89
CA PRO A 142 13.31 22.81 -20.21
C PRO A 142 12.44 21.95 -21.13
N LEU A 143 11.55 22.58 -21.87
CA LEU A 143 10.68 21.89 -22.83
C LEU A 143 11.47 21.32 -24.03
N HIS A 144 12.54 21.99 -24.47
CA HIS A 144 13.35 21.55 -25.62
C HIS A 144 14.06 20.22 -25.42
N VAL A 145 14.25 19.73 -24.18
CA VAL A 145 14.79 18.40 -23.86
C VAL A 145 13.92 17.31 -24.49
N PHE A 146 12.60 17.56 -24.57
CA PHE A 146 11.63 16.61 -25.13
C PHE A 146 11.28 16.84 -26.60
N LYS A 147 11.96 17.72 -27.32
CA LYS A 147 11.66 17.95 -28.71
C LYS A 147 11.68 16.64 -29.51
N ASN A 148 10.48 16.24 -30.00
CA ASN A 148 10.24 14.99 -30.74
C ASN A 148 10.45 13.68 -29.94
N ARG A 149 10.36 13.71 -28.61
CA ARG A 149 10.50 12.56 -27.74
C ARG A 149 9.26 12.41 -26.86
N LYS A 150 8.95 11.16 -26.47
CA LYS A 150 7.78 10.86 -25.65
C LYS A 150 8.18 10.45 -24.21
N ASP A 151 9.06 9.50 -24.09
CA ASP A 151 9.48 8.94 -22.83
C ASP A 151 11.01 8.80 -22.80
N MET A 152 11.64 9.36 -21.78
CA MET A 152 13.10 9.31 -21.62
C MET A 152 13.44 8.66 -20.30
N ARG A 153 14.41 7.74 -20.31
CA ARG A 153 15.04 7.24 -19.08
C ARG A 153 15.94 8.32 -18.52
N ALA A 154 15.82 8.59 -17.22
CA ALA A 154 16.62 9.60 -16.54
C ALA A 154 17.33 9.02 -15.33
N LEU A 155 18.57 9.45 -15.11
CA LEU A 155 19.27 9.35 -13.84
C LEU A 155 19.36 10.75 -13.26
N LEU A 156 18.76 10.94 -12.09
CA LEU A 156 18.71 12.22 -11.39
C LEU A 156 19.59 12.13 -10.13
N THR A 157 20.51 13.09 -9.99
CA THR A 157 21.50 13.14 -8.90
C THR A 157 21.25 14.37 -8.04
N ARG A 158 21.00 14.18 -6.75
CA ARG A 158 20.72 15.26 -5.78
C ARG A 158 21.97 15.68 -4.99
N LYS A 159 22.83 14.72 -4.66
CA LYS A 159 24.01 14.88 -3.82
C LYS A 159 25.00 13.77 -4.13
N ASP A 160 26.09 13.69 -3.40
CA ASP A 160 27.14 12.68 -3.62
C ASP A 160 26.53 11.28 -3.78
N PRO A 161 26.83 10.56 -4.88
CA PRO A 161 26.29 9.22 -5.15
C PRO A 161 26.56 8.18 -4.06
N SER A 162 27.54 8.39 -3.19
CA SER A 162 27.81 7.52 -2.04
C SER A 162 26.82 7.69 -0.89
N GLU A 163 26.09 8.80 -0.85
CA GLU A 163 25.08 9.05 0.18
C GLU A 163 23.74 8.37 -0.12
N LEU A 164 22.98 8.07 0.93
CA LEU A 164 21.61 7.62 0.78
C LEU A 164 20.73 8.70 0.10
N ASN A 165 19.79 8.27 -0.72
CA ASN A 165 18.89 9.16 -1.44
C ASN A 165 19.61 10.19 -2.33
N SER A 166 20.78 9.85 -2.81
CA SER A 166 21.62 10.73 -3.64
C SER A 166 21.18 10.72 -5.11
N THR A 167 20.83 9.53 -5.60
CA THR A 167 20.46 9.32 -7.00
C THR A 167 19.17 8.51 -7.10
N PHE A 168 18.42 8.73 -8.16
CA PHE A 168 17.25 7.89 -8.48
C PHE A 168 17.04 7.78 -9.98
N LYS A 169 16.59 6.61 -10.41
CA LYS A 169 16.18 6.35 -11.80
C LYS A 169 14.73 6.78 -11.99
N ALA A 170 14.42 7.38 -13.11
CA ALA A 170 13.08 7.82 -13.46
C ALA A 170 12.80 7.54 -14.94
N ILE A 171 11.52 7.39 -15.27
CA ILE A 171 11.02 7.53 -16.63
C ILE A 171 10.28 8.87 -16.69
N VAL A 172 10.80 9.80 -17.47
CA VAL A 172 10.23 11.14 -17.65
C VAL A 172 9.47 11.18 -18.96
N SER A 173 8.17 11.46 -18.89
CA SER A 173 7.26 11.35 -20.03
C SER A 173 6.68 12.71 -20.42
N SER A 174 6.62 12.98 -21.74
CA SER A 174 5.92 14.15 -22.29
C SER A 174 4.42 14.13 -21.99
N ASN A 175 3.83 12.98 -21.74
CA ASN A 175 2.44 12.86 -21.31
C ASN A 175 2.18 13.45 -19.91
N TYR A 176 3.22 13.49 -19.08
CA TYR A 176 3.20 14.07 -17.75
C TYR A 176 3.80 15.48 -17.73
N MET A 177 3.75 16.19 -18.83
CA MET A 177 4.20 17.56 -18.96
C MET A 177 3.04 18.53 -19.15
N ILE A 178 3.22 19.73 -18.58
CA ILE A 178 2.36 20.86 -18.85
C ILE A 178 3.28 22.06 -19.16
N PRO A 179 3.29 22.56 -20.40
CA PRO A 179 4.10 23.70 -20.79
C PRO A 179 3.67 24.95 -20.04
N ILE A 180 4.63 25.80 -19.64
CA ILE A 180 4.36 27.15 -19.17
C ILE A 180 4.14 28.02 -20.42
N PRO A 181 2.98 28.67 -20.57
CA PRO A 181 2.65 29.42 -21.79
C PRO A 181 3.70 30.48 -22.16
N GLY A 182 4.14 30.46 -23.42
CA GLY A 182 5.12 31.44 -23.95
C GLY A 182 6.56 31.22 -23.46
N LYS A 183 6.87 30.14 -22.75
CA LYS A 183 8.22 29.86 -22.25
C LYS A 183 8.70 28.49 -22.68
N ASP A 184 10.03 28.36 -22.86
CA ASP A 184 10.68 27.05 -23.12
C ASP A 184 10.87 26.27 -21.79
N LEU A 185 9.79 26.16 -21.01
CA LEU A 185 9.73 25.51 -19.72
C LEU A 185 8.43 24.73 -19.57
N CYS A 186 8.49 23.63 -18.83
CA CYS A 186 7.31 22.85 -18.47
C CYS A 186 7.37 22.37 -17.01
N LEU A 187 6.20 22.05 -16.47
CA LEU A 187 6.07 21.26 -15.27
C LEU A 187 5.95 19.77 -15.66
N VAL A 188 6.59 18.90 -14.91
CA VAL A 188 6.57 17.45 -15.15
C VAL A 188 6.46 16.69 -13.84
N ASN A 189 5.74 15.54 -13.87
CA ASN A 189 5.66 14.63 -12.73
C ASN A 189 6.83 13.63 -12.75
N ILE A 190 7.55 13.51 -11.65
CA ILE A 190 8.62 12.52 -11.45
C ILE A 190 8.42 11.81 -10.10
N ALA A 191 7.57 10.78 -10.08
CA ALA A 191 7.15 10.11 -8.85
C ALA A 191 8.31 9.40 -8.11
N SER A 192 9.29 8.84 -8.82
CA SER A 192 10.42 8.13 -8.22
C SER A 192 11.39 9.04 -7.45
N GLY A 193 11.34 10.35 -7.64
CA GLY A 193 12.14 11.31 -6.89
C GLY A 193 11.73 11.49 -5.43
N GLY A 194 10.56 11.02 -5.07
CA GLY A 194 9.96 11.24 -3.75
C GLY A 194 9.21 12.56 -3.67
N VAL A 195 9.06 13.09 -2.46
CA VAL A 195 8.26 14.27 -2.18
C VAL A 195 9.17 15.42 -1.73
N PHE A 196 9.21 16.48 -2.52
CA PHE A 196 10.03 17.67 -2.29
C PHE A 196 9.24 18.77 -1.56
N ALA A 197 9.99 19.65 -0.89
CA ALA A 197 9.40 20.82 -0.24
C ALA A 197 8.82 21.80 -1.26
N ASP A 198 7.77 22.51 -0.87
CA ASP A 198 7.18 23.57 -1.70
C ASP A 198 8.07 24.83 -1.68
N ILE A 199 8.64 25.17 -2.82
CA ILE A 199 9.47 26.35 -3.02
C ILE A 199 8.84 27.39 -3.97
N ARG A 200 7.59 27.21 -4.40
CA ARG A 200 6.90 28.15 -5.29
C ARG A 200 6.87 29.58 -4.74
N HIS A 201 6.78 29.71 -3.41
CA HIS A 201 6.83 31.02 -2.72
C HIS A 201 8.17 31.75 -2.87
N LEU A 202 9.24 31.09 -3.36
CA LEU A 202 10.53 31.74 -3.65
C LEU A 202 10.57 32.43 -5.00
N PHE A 203 9.59 32.20 -5.87
CA PHE A 203 9.47 32.91 -7.14
C PHE A 203 8.84 34.30 -6.95
N PRO A 204 9.26 35.33 -7.67
CA PRO A 204 8.75 36.68 -7.50
C PRO A 204 7.39 36.87 -8.18
N ASP A 205 6.62 37.84 -7.70
CA ASP A 205 5.37 38.25 -8.34
C ASP A 205 5.61 39.12 -9.57
N LYS A 206 6.66 39.93 -9.51
CA LYS A 206 7.06 40.85 -10.60
C LYS A 206 8.58 41.00 -10.65
N ILE A 207 9.11 41.02 -11.84
CA ILE A 207 10.56 41.06 -12.08
C ILE A 207 10.88 42.27 -12.96
N THR A 208 11.59 43.27 -12.41
CA THR A 208 12.04 44.44 -13.16
C THR A 208 13.38 45.00 -12.68
N ALA A 209 14.00 44.43 -11.64
CA ALA A 209 15.20 44.98 -11.04
C ALA A 209 16.47 44.29 -11.55
N SER A 210 17.56 45.03 -11.67
CA SER A 210 18.93 44.53 -11.89
C SER A 210 19.71 44.64 -10.60
N GLY A 211 20.76 43.81 -10.39
CA GLY A 211 21.52 43.80 -9.15
C GLY A 211 22.52 42.67 -9.05
N SER A 212 22.74 42.18 -7.84
CA SER A 212 23.58 41.02 -7.56
C SER A 212 22.77 39.77 -7.30
N GLY A 213 23.36 38.63 -7.52
CA GLY A 213 22.78 37.32 -7.23
C GLY A 213 23.82 36.23 -7.26
N HIS A 214 23.36 34.99 -7.18
CA HIS A 214 24.20 33.82 -7.37
C HIS A 214 23.61 32.92 -8.46
N PHE A 215 24.50 32.32 -9.24
CA PHE A 215 24.16 31.25 -10.18
C PHE A 215 24.44 29.92 -9.55
N LEU A 216 23.44 29.06 -9.45
CA LEU A 216 23.52 27.76 -8.83
C LEU A 216 23.29 26.67 -9.89
N TYR A 217 24.15 25.66 -9.90
CA TYR A 217 23.88 24.43 -10.66
C TYR A 217 24.52 23.22 -9.98
N LYS A 218 24.07 22.04 -10.35
CA LYS A 218 24.60 20.77 -9.87
C LYS A 218 25.57 20.17 -10.86
N ASN A 219 26.71 19.71 -10.37
CA ASN A 219 27.63 18.87 -11.13
C ASN A 219 27.09 17.44 -11.25
N GLY A 220 27.67 16.66 -12.16
CA GLY A 220 27.29 15.24 -12.34
C GLY A 220 27.54 14.36 -11.12
N ASP A 221 28.41 14.77 -10.20
CA ASP A 221 28.67 14.13 -8.90
C ASP A 221 27.70 14.59 -7.79
N GLY A 222 26.73 15.43 -8.12
CA GLY A 222 25.74 15.94 -7.17
C GLY A 222 26.23 17.11 -6.32
N SER A 223 27.48 17.53 -6.46
CA SER A 223 27.98 18.71 -5.77
C SER A 223 27.33 20.00 -6.30
N MET A 224 27.02 20.92 -5.38
CA MET A 224 26.49 22.23 -5.77
C MET A 224 27.61 23.21 -6.06
N ARG A 225 27.48 23.90 -7.19
CA ARG A 225 28.29 25.09 -7.47
C ARG A 225 27.41 26.34 -7.35
N SER A 226 27.97 27.36 -6.69
CA SER A 226 27.31 28.64 -6.45
C SER A 226 28.31 29.74 -6.75
N ASP A 227 28.10 30.46 -7.87
CA ASP A 227 28.97 31.54 -8.32
C ASP A 227 28.24 32.89 -8.16
N PRO A 228 28.88 33.90 -7.51
CA PRO A 228 28.32 35.23 -7.43
C PRO A 228 28.32 35.88 -8.82
N ILE A 229 27.22 36.49 -9.20
CA ILE A 229 27.00 37.14 -10.49
C ILE A 229 26.35 38.51 -10.35
N ARG A 230 26.57 39.35 -11.36
CA ARG A 230 25.77 40.54 -11.58
C ARG A 230 24.67 40.22 -12.60
N ILE A 231 23.43 40.55 -12.28
CA ILE A 231 22.27 40.26 -13.13
C ILE A 231 21.68 41.55 -13.66
N THR A 232 21.48 41.58 -14.96
CA THR A 232 20.87 42.73 -15.66
C THR A 232 19.55 42.30 -16.29
N TYR A 233 18.47 42.91 -15.86
CA TYR A 233 17.15 42.61 -16.38
C TYR A 233 17.01 43.12 -17.83
N THR A 234 16.59 42.24 -18.73
CA THR A 234 16.34 42.57 -20.13
C THR A 234 14.94 42.12 -20.53
N LYS A 235 14.21 43.04 -21.17
CA LYS A 235 12.91 42.75 -21.74
C LYS A 235 13.11 42.51 -23.23
N ASP A 236 13.45 41.26 -23.57
CA ASP A 236 13.77 40.88 -24.96
C ASP A 236 12.56 40.34 -25.69
N SER A 237 12.15 41.10 -26.75
CA SER A 237 11.06 40.67 -27.64
C SER A 237 11.51 39.69 -28.75
N LYS A 238 12.81 39.51 -28.97
CA LYS A 238 13.35 38.69 -30.07
C LYS A 238 13.79 37.28 -29.63
N SER A 239 14.04 37.05 -28.34
CA SER A 239 14.62 35.79 -27.84
C SER A 239 13.71 34.97 -26.94
N GLY A 240 12.40 35.25 -26.95
CA GLY A 240 11.42 34.38 -26.26
C GLY A 240 11.18 34.71 -24.79
N GLY A 241 11.30 35.96 -24.36
CA GLY A 241 10.82 36.40 -23.07
C GLY A 241 11.78 37.26 -22.24
N ALA A 242 11.22 37.88 -21.19
CA ALA A 242 11.98 38.67 -20.24
C ALA A 242 12.94 37.76 -19.42
N GLY A 243 14.12 38.28 -19.11
CA GLY A 243 15.12 37.48 -18.37
C GLY A 243 16.24 38.35 -17.81
N TYR A 244 17.23 37.64 -17.25
CA TYR A 244 18.46 38.23 -16.76
C TYR A 244 19.63 37.81 -17.64
N ASP A 245 20.38 38.82 -18.14
CA ASP A 245 21.69 38.63 -18.72
C ASP A 245 22.75 38.71 -17.61
N TYR A 246 23.71 37.81 -17.65
CA TYR A 246 24.79 37.71 -16.67
C TYR A 246 26.05 37.13 -17.28
N GLU A 247 27.17 37.28 -16.58
CA GLU A 247 28.46 36.66 -16.93
C GLU A 247 28.94 35.73 -15.79
N LEU A 248 29.37 34.53 -16.17
CA LEU A 248 29.99 33.54 -15.29
C LEU A 248 31.52 33.71 -15.25
N PRO A 249 32.20 33.23 -14.22
CA PRO A 249 33.67 33.24 -14.20
C PRO A 249 34.32 32.23 -15.15
N TYR A 250 33.53 31.54 -15.96
CA TYR A 250 33.93 30.52 -16.95
C TYR A 250 32.95 30.51 -18.12
N ASN A 251 33.34 29.91 -19.23
CA ASN A 251 32.45 29.81 -20.40
C ASN A 251 31.24 28.90 -20.12
N THR A 252 30.11 29.23 -20.69
CA THR A 252 28.90 28.41 -20.64
C THR A 252 29.11 27.11 -21.41
N PHE A 253 28.56 26.01 -20.91
CA PHE A 253 28.74 24.69 -21.47
C PHE A 253 27.40 23.92 -21.52
N THR A 254 27.38 22.85 -22.34
CA THR A 254 26.21 21.95 -22.42
C THR A 254 25.97 21.26 -21.10
N GLY A 255 24.76 21.43 -20.53
CA GLY A 255 24.38 20.86 -19.22
C GLY A 255 24.05 21.93 -18.17
N LEU A 256 24.36 23.21 -18.43
CA LEU A 256 23.98 24.32 -17.54
C LEU A 256 22.48 24.67 -17.58
N CYS A 257 21.71 24.12 -18.54
CA CYS A 257 20.27 24.36 -18.60
C CYS A 257 19.61 24.04 -17.27
N MET A 258 18.70 24.93 -16.84
CA MET A 258 18.03 24.91 -15.52
C MET A 258 18.92 25.29 -14.33
N GLY A 259 20.18 25.70 -14.53
CA GLY A 259 20.92 26.40 -13.47
C GLY A 259 20.09 27.59 -12.96
N VAL A 260 20.02 27.77 -11.65
CA VAL A 260 19.10 28.71 -11.00
C VAL A 260 19.82 30.01 -10.68
N VAL A 261 19.23 31.14 -11.10
CA VAL A 261 19.67 32.48 -10.67
C VAL A 261 18.87 32.85 -9.43
N VAL A 262 19.55 32.95 -8.28
CA VAL A 262 18.97 33.48 -7.05
C VAL A 262 19.37 34.95 -6.90
N ALA A 263 18.36 35.84 -6.97
CA ALA A 263 18.56 37.27 -6.88
C ALA A 263 18.63 37.75 -5.42
N ASN A 264 19.64 38.58 -5.13
CA ASN A 264 19.84 39.17 -3.80
C ASN A 264 19.27 40.59 -3.76
N PHE A 265 17.96 40.71 -3.90
CA PHE A 265 17.22 41.95 -3.80
C PHE A 265 16.74 42.18 -2.36
N ALA A 266 15.92 43.22 -2.14
CA ALA A 266 15.28 43.44 -0.85
C ALA A 266 14.49 42.19 -0.41
N ARG A 267 13.73 41.57 -1.35
CA ARG A 267 13.20 40.22 -1.23
C ARG A 267 14.12 39.25 -1.98
N LYS A 268 14.65 38.28 -1.31
CA LYS A 268 15.49 37.22 -1.92
C LYS A 268 14.57 36.25 -2.67
N CYS A 269 14.87 36.00 -3.94
CA CYS A 269 13.99 35.18 -4.77
C CYS A 269 14.75 34.42 -5.86
N ILE A 270 14.08 33.42 -6.45
CA ILE A 270 14.53 32.77 -7.68
C ILE A 270 14.25 33.76 -8.83
N GLY A 271 15.28 34.45 -9.30
CA GLY A 271 15.16 35.46 -10.38
C GLY A 271 14.87 34.80 -11.73
N GLY A 272 15.37 33.60 -11.97
CA GLY A 272 15.16 32.90 -13.23
C GLY A 272 15.97 31.60 -13.32
N VAL A 273 15.83 30.90 -14.44
CA VAL A 273 16.55 29.65 -14.76
C VAL A 273 17.31 29.80 -16.08
N HIS A 274 18.54 29.31 -16.11
CA HIS A 274 19.40 29.37 -17.30
C HIS A 274 18.85 28.48 -18.43
N LEU A 275 18.63 29.05 -19.57
CA LEU A 275 18.18 28.34 -20.77
C LEU A 275 19.03 28.61 -22.01
N ARG A 276 19.86 29.67 -21.99
CA ARG A 276 20.67 30.06 -23.14
C ARG A 276 22.06 30.56 -22.72
N GLY A 277 23.07 30.10 -23.40
CA GLY A 277 24.44 30.56 -23.32
C GLY A 277 24.95 30.88 -24.74
N ILE A 278 26.00 31.67 -24.82
CA ILE A 278 26.75 31.87 -26.07
C ILE A 278 27.91 30.89 -26.02
N PRO A 279 28.05 30.00 -27.01
CA PRO A 279 29.17 29.06 -27.05
C PRO A 279 30.51 29.77 -26.89
N ASP A 280 31.42 29.21 -26.11
CA ASP A 280 32.77 29.72 -25.82
C ASP A 280 32.78 31.14 -25.21
N SER A 281 31.71 31.51 -24.52
CA SER A 281 31.55 32.82 -23.85
C SER A 281 31.01 32.59 -22.42
N PRO A 282 31.44 33.47 -21.46
CA PRO A 282 30.91 33.43 -20.09
C PRO A 282 29.47 34.00 -19.99
N ARG A 283 28.90 34.48 -21.10
CA ARG A 283 27.59 35.13 -21.11
C ARG A 283 26.45 34.13 -21.12
N GLY A 284 25.57 34.25 -20.13
CA GLY A 284 24.37 33.47 -20.02
C GLY A 284 23.12 34.32 -19.94
N LYS A 285 21.99 33.70 -20.29
CA LYS A 285 20.66 34.28 -20.11
C LYS A 285 19.75 33.34 -19.32
N ALA A 286 19.22 33.84 -18.22
CA ALA A 286 18.18 33.19 -17.43
C ALA A 286 16.80 33.71 -17.79
N LEU A 287 15.88 32.79 -18.06
CA LEU A 287 14.48 33.12 -18.27
C LEU A 287 13.79 33.36 -16.92
N THR A 288 13.08 34.44 -16.80
CA THR A 288 12.32 34.77 -15.59
C THR A 288 11.00 34.01 -15.56
N VAL A 289 10.61 33.55 -14.38
CA VAL A 289 9.31 32.92 -14.13
C VAL A 289 8.72 33.58 -12.89
N THR A 290 7.45 33.95 -12.95
CA THR A 290 6.72 34.52 -11.82
C THR A 290 5.93 33.44 -11.07
N GLN A 291 5.65 33.72 -9.80
CA GLN A 291 4.81 32.85 -8.98
C GLN A 291 3.43 32.62 -9.61
N LYS A 292 2.84 33.66 -10.20
CA LYS A 292 1.55 33.58 -10.90
C LYS A 292 1.60 32.63 -12.10
N GLU A 293 2.64 32.73 -12.95
CA GLU A 293 2.79 31.84 -14.11
C GLU A 293 2.92 30.35 -13.69
N ILE A 294 3.58 30.13 -12.57
CA ILE A 294 3.65 28.76 -11.99
C ILE A 294 2.29 28.33 -11.50
N GLN A 295 1.57 29.18 -10.76
CA GLN A 295 0.26 28.87 -10.19
C GLN A 295 -0.78 28.60 -11.28
N ASP A 296 -0.78 29.38 -12.37
CA ASP A 296 -1.72 29.19 -13.50
C ASP A 296 -1.63 27.79 -14.14
N VAL A 297 -0.47 27.13 -14.08
CA VAL A 297 -0.26 25.76 -14.60
C VAL A 297 -0.21 24.70 -13.51
N TRP A 298 0.06 25.07 -12.27
CA TRP A 298 0.19 24.16 -11.15
C TRP A 298 -1.09 23.36 -10.89
N ASP A 299 -2.22 24.04 -10.86
CA ASP A 299 -3.50 23.41 -10.58
C ASP A 299 -3.90 22.42 -11.67
N GLN A 300 -3.57 22.73 -12.93
CA GLN A 300 -3.74 21.83 -14.06
C GLN A 300 -2.84 20.61 -13.92
N ALA A 301 -1.55 20.80 -13.60
CA ALA A 301 -0.58 19.75 -13.36
C ALA A 301 -1.02 18.84 -12.22
N TYR A 302 -1.39 19.42 -11.11
CA TYR A 302 -1.79 18.71 -9.91
C TYR A 302 -3.06 17.87 -10.12
N LYS A 303 -4.08 18.44 -10.77
CA LYS A 303 -5.30 17.72 -11.12
C LYS A 303 -5.04 16.60 -12.14
N LYS A 304 -4.26 16.88 -13.19
CA LYS A 304 -3.95 15.88 -14.24
C LYS A 304 -3.21 14.68 -13.70
N TRP A 305 -2.23 14.88 -12.84
CA TRP A 305 -1.36 13.79 -12.37
C TRP A 305 -1.78 13.21 -11.01
N LYS A 306 -2.77 13.83 -10.35
CA LYS A 306 -3.10 13.48 -8.95
C LYS A 306 -1.84 13.49 -8.07
N GLY A 307 -1.02 14.54 -8.24
CA GLY A 307 0.34 14.65 -7.73
C GLY A 307 0.48 14.48 -6.21
N ALA A 308 1.67 14.09 -5.76
CA ALA A 308 1.98 13.95 -4.35
C ALA A 308 2.02 15.29 -3.63
N PHE A 309 1.51 15.35 -2.41
CA PHE A 309 1.55 16.54 -1.58
C PHE A 309 3.00 16.95 -1.29
N PRO A 310 3.30 18.27 -1.24
CA PRO A 310 4.61 18.76 -0.90
C PRO A 310 5.08 18.24 0.46
N SER A 311 6.37 17.93 0.55
CA SER A 311 7.01 17.73 1.84
C SER A 311 7.04 19.06 2.61
N THR A 312 6.88 19.00 3.91
CA THR A 312 7.17 20.15 4.76
C THR A 312 8.67 20.48 4.71
N VAL A 313 9.03 21.72 5.00
CA VAL A 313 10.43 22.16 5.00
C VAL A 313 11.20 21.42 6.10
N ASN A 314 12.52 21.26 5.94
CA ASN A 314 13.40 20.70 6.94
C ASN A 314 13.06 21.21 8.35
N GLY A 315 12.72 20.31 9.27
CA GLY A 315 12.31 20.61 10.62
C GLY A 315 10.80 20.48 10.91
N ASP A 316 9.95 20.35 9.89
CA ASP A 316 8.50 20.21 10.06
C ASP A 316 8.03 18.74 10.15
N PHE A 317 8.94 17.78 10.23
CA PHE A 317 8.58 16.41 10.56
C PHE A 317 7.96 16.38 11.96
N PRO A 318 6.80 15.74 12.16
CA PRO A 318 6.16 15.71 13.47
C PRO A 318 7.04 14.96 14.47
N THR A 319 7.58 15.70 15.44
CA THR A 319 8.38 15.14 16.54
C THR A 319 7.50 14.54 17.65
N THR A 320 6.19 14.81 17.61
CA THR A 320 5.23 14.34 18.58
C THR A 320 4.02 13.73 17.90
N ARG A 321 3.69 12.49 18.25
CA ARG A 321 2.48 11.77 17.80
C ARG A 321 1.83 11.11 19.00
N TYR A 322 0.51 11.23 19.13
CA TYR A 322 -0.23 10.67 20.27
C TYR A 322 0.44 11.01 21.62
N GLU A 323 0.87 12.26 21.79
CA GLU A 323 1.59 12.74 22.99
C GLU A 323 2.94 12.04 23.27
N LYS A 324 3.46 11.27 22.31
CA LYS A 324 4.79 10.66 22.40
C LYS A 324 5.77 11.33 21.47
N GLN A 325 6.94 11.61 22.00
CA GLN A 325 8.04 12.17 21.21
C GLN A 325 8.57 11.12 20.22
N VAL A 326 8.70 11.50 18.97
CA VAL A 326 9.40 10.75 17.92
C VAL A 326 10.77 11.39 17.74
N LEU A 327 11.84 10.64 17.99
CA LEU A 327 13.20 11.13 17.83
C LEU A 327 13.60 11.08 16.34
N VAL A 328 14.06 12.21 15.82
CA VAL A 328 14.53 12.37 14.44
C VAL A 328 15.92 13.01 14.43
N THR A 329 16.56 13.03 13.28
CA THR A 329 17.87 13.70 13.08
C THR A 329 18.97 13.24 14.05
N GLN A 330 19.21 11.93 14.11
CA GLN A 330 20.33 11.32 14.83
C GLN A 330 21.20 10.53 13.84
N ASP A 331 22.47 10.31 14.21
CA ASP A 331 23.36 9.44 13.45
C ASP A 331 22.80 8.03 13.31
N ILE A 332 23.11 7.38 12.19
CA ILE A 332 22.69 6.01 11.94
C ILE A 332 23.37 5.08 12.95
N HIS A 333 22.58 4.33 13.70
CA HIS A 333 23.11 3.38 14.69
C HIS A 333 23.94 2.28 13.99
N GLU A 334 25.04 1.84 14.61
CA GLU A 334 25.94 0.80 14.04
C GLU A 334 25.26 -0.51 13.62
N LYS A 335 24.15 -0.90 14.34
CA LYS A 335 23.36 -2.10 14.07
C LYS A 335 22.15 -1.83 13.17
N SER A 336 22.05 -0.66 12.59
CA SER A 336 20.97 -0.32 11.68
C SER A 336 21.05 -1.16 10.40
N PRO A 337 19.92 -1.70 9.91
CA PRO A 337 19.87 -2.34 8.61
C PRO A 337 20.18 -1.36 7.45
N VAL A 338 20.05 -0.06 7.69
CA VAL A 338 20.37 1.00 6.71
C VAL A 338 21.84 0.97 6.30
N ASN A 339 22.76 0.61 7.22
CA ASN A 339 24.20 0.51 6.94
C ASN A 339 24.55 -0.58 5.91
N TYR A 340 23.64 -1.48 5.60
CA TYR A 340 23.82 -2.61 4.68
C TYR A 340 23.09 -2.42 3.36
N LEU A 341 22.58 -1.22 3.13
CA LEU A 341 21.90 -0.92 1.86
C LEU A 341 22.94 -0.83 0.72
N PRO A 342 22.58 -1.33 -0.47
CA PRO A 342 23.37 -1.10 -1.68
C PRO A 342 23.56 0.40 -1.96
N VAL A 343 24.69 0.77 -2.54
CA VAL A 343 24.92 2.13 -3.01
C VAL A 343 23.83 2.52 -4.03
N GLY A 344 23.31 3.72 -3.92
CA GLY A 344 22.22 4.21 -4.76
C GLY A 344 20.82 3.79 -4.29
N SER A 345 20.69 3.18 -3.11
CA SER A 345 19.37 2.92 -2.52
C SER A 345 18.61 4.21 -2.24
N ASN A 346 17.30 4.17 -2.54
CA ASN A 346 16.46 5.36 -2.58
C ASN A 346 15.53 5.44 -1.36
N VAL A 347 16.11 5.59 -0.16
CA VAL A 347 15.38 5.85 1.09
C VAL A 347 15.90 7.11 1.76
N GLU A 348 15.03 7.82 2.45
CA GLU A 348 15.40 8.98 3.26
C GLU A 348 15.45 8.57 4.73
N TYR A 349 16.59 8.78 5.37
CA TYR A 349 16.78 8.50 6.79
C TYR A 349 16.42 9.74 7.60
N LEU A 350 15.50 9.61 8.57
CA LEU A 350 15.07 10.71 9.42
C LEU A 350 15.66 10.67 10.83
N GLY A 351 16.06 9.48 11.32
CA GLY A 351 16.63 9.34 12.64
C GLY A 351 16.32 8.01 13.31
N GLN A 352 16.48 7.95 14.62
CA GLN A 352 16.24 6.77 15.44
C GLN A 352 15.00 6.93 16.32
N ASP A 353 14.27 5.82 16.57
CA ASP A 353 13.20 5.78 17.57
C ASP A 353 13.58 5.04 18.88
N GLY A 354 14.79 4.51 18.94
CA GLY A 354 15.34 3.82 20.09
C GLY A 354 14.75 2.43 20.38
N ARG A 355 13.85 1.91 19.52
CA ARG A 355 13.09 0.67 19.78
C ARG A 355 13.53 -0.50 18.89
N ARG A 356 14.78 -0.97 19.03
CA ARG A 356 15.25 -2.12 18.26
C ARG A 356 14.77 -3.44 18.85
N VAL A 357 14.13 -4.26 18.02
CA VAL A 357 13.76 -5.63 18.38
C VAL A 357 14.93 -6.55 18.07
N THR A 358 15.55 -7.10 19.12
CA THR A 358 16.72 -7.96 19.00
C THR A 358 16.38 -9.45 18.94
N HIS A 359 15.20 -9.83 19.39
CA HIS A 359 14.77 -11.23 19.43
C HIS A 359 13.27 -11.36 19.26
N THR A 360 12.85 -12.22 18.34
CA THR A 360 11.46 -12.56 18.11
C THR A 360 11.29 -14.06 18.30
N LYS A 361 10.29 -14.48 19.09
CA LYS A 361 9.91 -15.90 19.21
C LYS A 361 8.71 -16.16 18.32
N SER A 362 8.78 -17.23 17.52
CA SER A 362 7.65 -17.69 16.72
C SER A 362 6.57 -18.31 17.62
N LYS A 363 5.32 -18.11 17.22
CA LYS A 363 4.14 -18.80 17.74
C LYS A 363 3.71 -19.99 16.89
N VAL A 364 4.38 -20.20 15.77
CA VAL A 364 4.14 -21.38 14.95
C VAL A 364 4.50 -22.63 15.76
N ARG A 365 3.56 -23.53 15.87
CA ARG A 365 3.70 -24.82 16.54
C ARG A 365 3.33 -25.94 15.59
N LYS A 366 3.90 -27.10 15.81
CA LYS A 366 3.41 -28.34 15.27
C LYS A 366 2.09 -28.68 15.97
N THR A 367 1.08 -29.09 15.21
CA THR A 367 -0.20 -29.50 15.81
C THR A 367 -0.04 -30.80 16.59
N PRO A 368 -0.85 -31.04 17.63
CA PRO A 368 -0.88 -32.36 18.34
C PRO A 368 -1.18 -33.53 17.42
N ILE A 369 -1.91 -33.32 16.33
CA ILE A 369 -2.31 -34.40 15.38
C ILE A 369 -1.26 -34.68 14.30
N SER A 370 -0.22 -33.83 14.16
CA SER A 370 0.68 -33.84 13.00
C SER A 370 1.36 -35.20 12.74
N ASP A 371 1.83 -35.90 13.80
CA ASP A 371 2.49 -37.19 13.63
C ASP A 371 1.50 -38.28 13.21
N THR A 372 0.29 -38.24 13.78
CA THR A 372 -0.80 -39.15 13.42
C THR A 372 -1.30 -38.90 11.99
N VAL A 373 -1.34 -37.62 11.56
CA VAL A 373 -1.65 -37.26 10.15
C VAL A 373 -0.63 -37.89 9.22
N ALA A 374 0.68 -37.76 9.51
CA ALA A 374 1.73 -38.35 8.70
C ALA A 374 1.61 -39.90 8.66
N GLU A 375 1.36 -40.54 9.81
CA GLU A 375 1.16 -41.98 9.91
C GLU A 375 -0.02 -42.50 9.07
N VAL A 376 -1.18 -41.80 9.16
CA VAL A 376 -2.42 -42.27 8.52
C VAL A 376 -2.47 -41.93 7.03
N THR A 377 -1.92 -40.77 6.65
CA THR A 377 -2.02 -40.28 5.26
C THR A 377 -0.77 -40.49 4.43
N GLY A 378 0.38 -40.77 5.06
CA GLY A 378 1.69 -40.84 4.41
C GLY A 378 2.28 -39.49 4.03
N VAL A 379 1.67 -38.35 4.44
CA VAL A 379 2.13 -37.01 4.10
C VAL A 379 2.85 -36.39 5.30
N GLU A 380 4.17 -36.29 5.17
CA GLU A 380 5.05 -35.74 6.21
C GLU A 380 4.93 -34.21 6.31
N ASN A 381 5.17 -33.71 7.53
CA ASN A 381 5.19 -32.27 7.77
C ASN A 381 6.39 -31.58 7.10
N GLN A 382 6.13 -30.71 6.15
CA GLN A 382 7.14 -29.93 5.43
C GLN A 382 7.30 -28.49 5.95
N HIS A 383 6.51 -28.08 6.95
CA HIS A 383 6.46 -26.70 7.42
C HIS A 383 6.78 -26.57 8.92
N GLY A 384 7.31 -25.43 9.31
CA GLY A 384 7.64 -25.14 10.71
C GLY A 384 7.77 -23.66 10.98
N ALA A 385 8.24 -23.33 12.16
CA ALA A 385 8.47 -21.96 12.57
C ALA A 385 9.48 -21.25 11.67
N PRO A 386 9.26 -19.97 11.33
CA PRO A 386 10.24 -19.19 10.58
C PRO A 386 11.54 -19.01 11.40
N LYS A 387 12.67 -19.01 10.71
CA LYS A 387 13.98 -18.80 11.33
C LYS A 387 14.24 -17.31 11.46
N PHE A 388 13.90 -16.73 12.60
CA PHE A 388 14.13 -15.32 12.88
C PHE A 388 15.61 -15.03 13.17
N HIS A 389 16.35 -14.63 12.16
CA HIS A 389 17.72 -14.15 12.30
C HIS A 389 17.73 -12.66 12.71
N ARG A 390 18.44 -12.32 13.77
CA ARG A 390 18.38 -11.01 14.46
C ARG A 390 18.47 -9.78 13.56
N THR A 391 19.30 -9.80 12.53
CA THR A 391 19.53 -8.65 11.65
C THR A 391 19.26 -8.95 10.18
N ARG A 392 19.61 -10.15 9.73
CA ARG A 392 19.61 -10.54 8.31
C ARG A 392 18.24 -10.40 7.62
N MET A 393 17.17 -10.73 8.33
CA MET A 393 15.80 -10.59 7.80
C MET A 393 15.42 -9.13 7.52
N TRP A 394 15.82 -8.21 8.42
CA TRP A 394 15.61 -6.78 8.26
C TRP A 394 16.39 -6.22 7.10
N GLN A 395 17.67 -6.60 6.98
CA GLN A 395 18.56 -6.17 5.89
C GLN A 395 18.05 -6.64 4.53
N ALA A 396 17.68 -7.93 4.41
CA ALA A 396 17.21 -8.50 3.15
C ALA A 396 15.88 -7.87 2.68
N SER A 397 14.96 -7.61 3.59
CA SER A 397 13.69 -6.95 3.24
C SER A 397 13.90 -5.49 2.86
N LEU A 398 14.71 -4.75 3.63
CA LEU A 398 14.99 -3.34 3.37
C LEU A 398 15.70 -3.14 2.02
N ALA A 399 16.64 -4.01 1.67
CA ALA A 399 17.33 -3.95 0.39
C ALA A 399 16.37 -3.97 -0.82
N HIS A 400 15.22 -4.65 -0.71
CA HIS A 400 14.20 -4.64 -1.76
C HIS A 400 13.33 -3.39 -1.71
N SER A 401 12.80 -3.05 -0.53
CA SER A 401 11.89 -1.89 -0.39
C SER A 401 12.58 -0.54 -0.61
N ALA A 402 13.90 -0.49 -0.41
CA ALA A 402 14.73 0.67 -0.71
C ALA A 402 15.05 0.84 -2.22
N ASN A 403 14.76 -0.16 -3.03
CA ASN A 403 15.07 -0.19 -4.46
C ASN A 403 13.84 -0.63 -5.29
N PRO A 404 12.74 0.15 -5.28
CA PRO A 404 11.62 -0.11 -6.18
C PRO A 404 12.07 0.06 -7.64
N SER A 405 11.27 -0.45 -8.59
CA SER A 405 11.54 -0.22 -10.01
C SER A 405 11.38 1.26 -10.37
N ALA A 406 11.98 1.68 -11.47
CA ALA A 406 11.87 3.07 -11.97
C ALA A 406 10.45 3.42 -12.46
N GLY A 407 9.58 2.44 -12.64
CA GLY A 407 8.24 2.58 -13.20
C GLY A 407 8.15 2.18 -14.67
N ILE A 408 7.08 2.61 -15.30
CA ILE A 408 6.73 2.33 -16.70
C ILE A 408 6.59 3.66 -17.45
N GLU A 409 6.77 3.65 -18.77
CA GLU A 409 6.61 4.83 -19.62
C GLU A 409 5.24 5.49 -19.37
N GLY A 410 5.24 6.80 -19.14
CA GLY A 410 4.03 7.53 -18.76
C GLY A 410 2.94 7.49 -19.83
N SER A 411 3.30 7.37 -21.10
CA SER A 411 2.34 7.19 -22.20
C SER A 411 1.58 5.86 -22.09
N LEU A 412 2.28 4.79 -21.69
CA LEU A 412 1.68 3.47 -21.46
C LEU A 412 0.82 3.45 -20.21
N VAL A 413 1.31 4.04 -19.10
CA VAL A 413 0.54 4.15 -17.86
C VAL A 413 -0.74 4.95 -18.07
N GLU A 414 -0.68 6.06 -18.83
CA GLU A 414 -1.87 6.87 -19.15
C GLU A 414 -2.86 6.11 -20.02
N ALA A 415 -2.38 5.37 -21.03
CA ALA A 415 -3.24 4.53 -21.88
C ALA A 415 -3.91 3.42 -21.06
N ALA A 416 -3.13 2.71 -20.24
CA ALA A 416 -3.62 1.66 -19.34
C ALA A 416 -4.63 2.19 -18.34
N TYR A 417 -4.34 3.32 -17.72
CA TYR A 417 -5.22 4.00 -16.77
C TYR A 417 -6.56 4.37 -17.40
N LYS A 418 -6.54 5.01 -18.57
CA LYS A 418 -7.77 5.39 -19.28
C LYS A 418 -8.60 4.17 -19.69
N ASP A 419 -7.95 3.12 -20.16
CA ASP A 419 -8.65 1.89 -20.53
C ASP A 419 -9.31 1.24 -19.30
N TYR A 420 -8.59 1.17 -18.17
CA TYR A 420 -9.10 0.59 -16.94
C TYR A 420 -10.27 1.39 -16.38
N VAL A 421 -10.08 2.68 -16.10
CA VAL A 421 -11.08 3.52 -15.41
C VAL A 421 -12.30 3.77 -16.28
N ASN A 422 -12.11 4.19 -17.55
CA ASN A 422 -13.23 4.45 -18.43
C ASN A 422 -14.00 3.17 -18.76
N GLY A 423 -13.27 2.05 -18.99
CA GLY A 423 -13.89 0.76 -19.24
C GLY A 423 -14.75 0.29 -18.05
N LEU A 424 -14.28 0.50 -16.82
CA LEU A 424 -15.05 0.17 -15.61
C LEU A 424 -16.29 1.07 -15.46
N ILE A 425 -16.13 2.37 -15.57
CA ILE A 425 -17.24 3.35 -15.48
C ILE A 425 -18.28 3.10 -16.59
N ASP A 426 -17.86 2.78 -17.82
CA ASP A 426 -18.76 2.54 -18.93
C ASP A 426 -19.59 1.26 -18.74
N VAL A 427 -19.00 0.21 -18.16
CA VAL A 427 -19.73 -1.02 -17.78
C VAL A 427 -20.76 -0.70 -16.70
N PHE A 428 -20.38 0.06 -15.67
CA PHE A 428 -21.28 0.41 -14.58
C PHE A 428 -22.44 1.28 -15.04
N LYS A 429 -22.23 2.25 -15.95
CA LYS A 429 -23.29 3.11 -16.49
C LYS A 429 -24.35 2.36 -17.32
N ARG A 430 -24.02 1.17 -17.83
CA ARG A 430 -24.97 0.34 -18.60
C ARG A 430 -25.92 -0.47 -17.72
N ASP A 431 -25.61 -0.59 -16.45
CA ASP A 431 -26.37 -1.37 -15.46
C ASP A 431 -26.95 -0.41 -14.40
N LYS A 432 -28.28 -0.41 -14.25
CA LYS A 432 -28.96 0.51 -13.34
C LYS A 432 -28.57 0.28 -11.88
N PHE A 433 -28.41 -0.99 -11.48
CA PHE A 433 -28.03 -1.35 -10.12
C PHE A 433 -26.59 -0.92 -9.83
N LYS A 434 -25.65 -1.24 -10.71
CA LYS A 434 -24.24 -0.81 -10.55
C LYS A 434 -24.13 0.70 -10.51
N LEU A 435 -24.84 1.40 -11.37
CA LEU A 435 -24.88 2.86 -11.36
C LEU A 435 -25.42 3.41 -10.05
N TRP A 436 -26.49 2.80 -9.54
CA TRP A 436 -27.04 3.17 -8.24
C TRP A 436 -26.04 2.93 -7.11
N VAL A 437 -25.37 1.77 -7.04
CA VAL A 437 -24.31 1.51 -6.05
C VAL A 437 -23.22 2.58 -6.08
N LEU A 438 -22.80 3.01 -7.28
CA LEU A 438 -21.83 4.09 -7.43
C LEU A 438 -22.36 5.43 -6.94
N SER A 439 -23.62 5.77 -7.18
CA SER A 439 -24.19 7.05 -6.76
C SER A 439 -24.33 7.17 -5.25
N GLU A 440 -24.27 6.04 -4.53
CA GLU A 440 -24.32 6.00 -3.06
C GLU A 440 -22.95 6.05 -2.39
N LEU A 441 -21.87 6.06 -3.16
CA LEU A 441 -20.53 6.17 -2.62
C LEU A 441 -20.32 7.51 -1.90
N ALA A 442 -19.91 7.44 -0.63
CA ALA A 442 -19.59 8.60 0.20
C ALA A 442 -18.59 8.19 1.28
N PRO A 443 -17.85 9.13 1.87
CA PRO A 443 -17.04 8.86 3.03
C PRO A 443 -17.89 8.31 4.19
N MET A 444 -17.34 7.38 4.95
CA MET A 444 -18.00 6.78 6.11
C MET A 444 -17.94 7.71 7.33
N THR A 445 -18.89 7.58 8.27
CA THR A 445 -18.77 8.19 9.58
C THR A 445 -17.69 7.51 10.41
N ASP A 446 -17.24 8.13 11.50
CA ASP A 446 -16.21 7.55 12.37
C ASP A 446 -16.71 6.24 13.01
N MET A 447 -17.98 6.15 13.37
CA MET A 447 -18.60 4.94 13.92
C MET A 447 -18.68 3.83 12.86
N GLU A 448 -19.18 4.13 11.65
CA GLU A 448 -19.18 3.18 10.55
C GLU A 448 -17.76 2.69 10.21
N THR A 449 -16.78 3.57 10.31
CA THR A 449 -15.38 3.24 10.05
C THR A 449 -14.81 2.24 11.05
N LEU A 450 -15.25 2.32 12.32
CA LEU A 450 -14.84 1.41 13.39
C LEU A 450 -15.71 0.15 13.43
N CYS A 451 -17.03 0.31 13.38
CA CYS A 451 -18.00 -0.77 13.63
C CYS A 451 -18.46 -1.48 12.35
N GLY A 452 -18.13 -0.95 11.17
CA GLY A 452 -18.68 -1.41 9.91
C GLY A 452 -20.12 -0.94 9.69
N LYS A 453 -20.76 -1.47 8.67
CA LYS A 453 -22.18 -1.24 8.37
C LYS A 453 -22.93 -2.54 8.38
N ASP A 454 -23.93 -2.66 9.26
CA ASP A 454 -24.80 -3.82 9.28
C ASP A 454 -25.59 -3.92 7.95
N GLY A 455 -25.75 -5.13 7.46
CA GLY A 455 -26.40 -5.37 6.18
C GLY A 455 -25.57 -5.00 4.93
N LYS A 456 -24.37 -4.40 5.06
CA LYS A 456 -23.52 -4.06 3.92
C LYS A 456 -22.29 -4.99 3.83
N ARG A 457 -22.32 -5.90 2.86
CA ARG A 457 -21.20 -6.79 2.56
C ARG A 457 -19.90 -5.98 2.29
N PHE A 458 -18.75 -6.43 2.82
CA PHE A 458 -17.43 -5.80 2.68
C PHE A 458 -17.23 -4.47 3.42
N ILE A 459 -18.15 -4.05 4.28
CA ILE A 459 -17.97 -2.96 5.23
C ILE A 459 -17.97 -3.52 6.66
N ASP A 460 -17.06 -4.42 6.92
CA ASP A 460 -16.97 -5.13 8.20
C ASP A 460 -16.35 -4.27 9.31
N ALA A 461 -16.66 -4.61 10.56
CA ALA A 461 -16.07 -3.97 11.72
C ALA A 461 -14.53 -4.09 11.72
N MET A 462 -13.85 -3.08 12.23
CA MET A 462 -12.39 -3.14 12.40
C MET A 462 -12.03 -4.17 13.46
N PRO A 463 -11.05 -5.09 13.21
CA PRO A 463 -10.63 -6.08 14.19
C PRO A 463 -10.11 -5.43 15.47
N LYS A 464 -10.86 -5.58 16.59
CA LYS A 464 -10.56 -4.96 17.89
C LYS A 464 -9.31 -5.58 18.56
N GLY A 465 -8.95 -6.81 18.20
CA GLY A 465 -7.79 -7.54 18.74
C GLY A 465 -6.45 -7.17 18.13
N THR A 466 -6.43 -6.44 17.01
CA THR A 466 -5.20 -6.04 16.31
C THR A 466 -4.51 -4.85 16.99
N SER A 467 -3.22 -4.65 16.67
CA SER A 467 -2.41 -3.60 17.26
C SER A 467 -2.92 -2.18 16.94
N LYS A 468 -2.70 -1.27 17.88
CA LYS A 468 -2.90 0.19 17.69
C LYS A 468 -1.87 0.82 16.74
N GLY A 469 -0.78 0.11 16.42
CA GLY A 469 0.30 0.64 15.58
C GLY A 469 1.26 1.60 16.32
N TYR A 470 2.25 2.11 15.59
CA TYR A 470 3.25 3.03 16.12
C TYR A 470 2.65 4.44 16.34
N PRO A 471 3.06 5.18 17.40
CA PRO A 471 3.97 4.80 18.49
C PRO A 471 3.27 4.09 19.65
N LEU A 472 1.98 3.83 19.54
CA LEU A 472 1.21 3.13 20.54
C LEU A 472 1.58 1.63 20.58
N SER A 473 1.13 0.93 21.57
CA SER A 473 1.34 -0.51 21.74
C SER A 473 0.08 -1.17 22.31
N GLY A 474 -0.03 -2.48 22.16
CA GLY A 474 -1.20 -3.23 22.61
C GLY A 474 -2.35 -3.23 21.61
N PRO A 475 -3.41 -3.99 21.86
CA PRO A 475 -4.55 -4.14 20.98
C PRO A 475 -5.49 -2.92 21.04
N LYS A 476 -6.22 -2.67 19.95
CA LYS A 476 -7.18 -1.57 19.82
C LYS A 476 -8.29 -1.61 20.88
N ARG A 477 -8.73 -2.83 21.28
CA ARG A 477 -9.78 -3.00 22.31
C ARG A 477 -9.51 -2.31 23.65
N GLU A 478 -8.24 -2.00 23.97
CA GLU A 478 -7.88 -1.27 25.19
C GLU A 478 -8.25 0.21 25.14
N MET A 479 -8.59 0.71 23.97
CA MET A 479 -8.94 2.11 23.70
C MET A 479 -10.24 2.22 22.87
N ILE A 480 -11.12 1.24 23.00
CA ILE A 480 -12.46 1.23 22.42
C ILE A 480 -13.45 1.19 23.55
N GLU A 481 -14.42 2.09 23.51
CA GLU A 481 -15.58 2.13 24.40
C GLU A 481 -16.78 1.52 23.67
N LEU A 482 -17.41 0.52 24.29
CA LEU A 482 -18.65 -0.08 23.76
C LEU A 482 -19.82 0.80 24.18
N LEU A 483 -20.72 1.05 23.25
CA LEU A 483 -21.93 1.86 23.47
C LEU A 483 -23.15 0.94 23.60
N ASP A 484 -24.26 1.49 24.13
CA ASP A 484 -25.51 0.73 24.22
C ASP A 484 -26.14 0.56 22.84
N PRO A 485 -26.38 -0.67 22.36
CA PRO A 485 -27.03 -0.91 21.06
C PRO A 485 -28.45 -0.29 20.98
N LEU A 486 -29.10 -0.04 22.10
CA LEU A 486 -30.42 0.60 22.10
C LEU A 486 -30.36 2.06 21.64
N ASP A 487 -29.24 2.74 21.89
CA ASP A 487 -29.04 4.12 21.45
C ASP A 487 -28.58 4.21 20.00
N TYR A 488 -28.11 3.09 19.41
CA TYR A 488 -27.53 3.01 18.07
C TYR A 488 -28.08 1.79 17.31
N PRO A 489 -29.38 1.78 16.94
CA PRO A 489 -30.04 0.60 16.39
C PRO A 489 -29.48 0.14 15.01
N ASP A 490 -28.74 1.01 14.32
CA ASP A 490 -28.11 0.69 13.03
C ASP A 490 -26.80 -0.11 13.18
N PHE A 491 -26.40 -0.44 14.40
CA PHE A 491 -25.15 -1.15 14.68
C PHE A 491 -25.37 -2.31 15.65
N GLN A 492 -24.96 -3.51 15.28
CA GLN A 492 -25.02 -4.67 16.20
C GLN A 492 -24.09 -4.49 17.42
N CYS A 493 -22.96 -3.85 17.22
CA CYS A 493 -21.97 -3.66 18.27
C CYS A 493 -21.37 -2.24 18.18
N PRO A 494 -22.18 -1.21 18.53
CA PRO A 494 -21.74 0.17 18.44
C PRO A 494 -20.58 0.42 19.40
N ALA A 495 -19.61 1.19 18.93
CA ALA A 495 -18.42 1.49 19.72
C ALA A 495 -17.77 2.80 19.24
N GLU A 496 -17.03 3.43 20.12
CA GLU A 496 -16.23 4.60 19.82
C GLU A 496 -14.75 4.36 20.12
N ALA A 497 -13.90 4.93 19.28
CA ALA A 497 -12.48 4.97 19.54
C ALA A 497 -12.18 6.05 20.58
N HIS A 498 -11.15 5.81 21.41
CA HIS A 498 -10.69 6.80 22.40
C HIS A 498 -10.47 8.17 21.74
N PRO A 499 -10.85 9.29 22.41
CA PRO A 499 -10.73 10.65 21.86
C PRO A 499 -9.37 10.98 21.28
N MET A 500 -8.28 10.46 21.84
CA MET A 500 -6.92 10.62 21.31
C MET A 500 -6.79 10.16 19.83
N ILE A 501 -7.48 9.09 19.46
CA ILE A 501 -7.45 8.56 18.09
C ILE A 501 -8.29 9.46 17.18
N VAL A 502 -9.45 9.86 17.63
CA VAL A 502 -10.36 10.75 16.89
C VAL A 502 -9.71 12.13 16.68
N ASP A 503 -9.09 12.68 17.73
CA ASP A 503 -8.36 13.95 17.64
C ASP A 503 -7.19 13.88 16.65
N GLU A 504 -6.46 12.75 16.63
CA GLU A 504 -5.39 12.55 15.64
C GLU A 504 -5.94 12.48 14.22
N MET A 505 -7.08 11.80 14.00
CA MET A 505 -7.75 11.80 12.69
C MET A 505 -8.14 13.22 12.26
N ARG A 506 -8.71 14.03 13.14
CA ARG A 506 -9.06 15.43 12.84
C ARG A 506 -7.85 16.29 12.50
N LYS A 507 -6.74 16.10 13.21
CA LYS A 507 -5.47 16.77 12.89
C LYS A 507 -4.96 16.34 11.51
N MET A 508 -5.03 15.05 11.19
CA MET A 508 -4.65 14.53 9.87
C MET A 508 -5.51 15.17 8.78
N GLU A 509 -6.84 15.19 8.93
CA GLU A 509 -7.74 15.84 7.98
C GLU A 509 -7.34 17.30 7.73
N GLN A 510 -7.12 18.10 8.78
CA GLN A 510 -6.71 19.50 8.67
C GLN A 510 -5.36 19.69 7.97
N ILE A 511 -4.37 18.83 8.28
CA ILE A 511 -3.05 18.88 7.65
C ILE A 511 -3.17 18.58 6.16
N LEU A 512 -3.90 17.51 5.81
CA LEU A 512 -4.07 17.10 4.42
C LEU A 512 -4.85 18.12 3.60
N LEU A 513 -5.89 18.73 4.17
CA LEU A 513 -6.62 19.85 3.55
C LEU A 513 -5.73 21.08 3.28
N SER A 514 -4.73 21.30 4.12
CA SER A 514 -3.75 22.37 3.90
C SER A 514 -2.71 22.04 2.81
N GLY A 515 -2.80 20.90 2.13
CA GLY A 515 -1.86 20.44 1.12
C GLY A 515 -0.49 20.02 1.68
N LYS A 516 -0.44 19.62 2.95
CA LYS A 516 0.77 19.16 3.65
C LYS A 516 0.71 17.69 3.99
N ARG A 517 1.88 17.10 4.30
CA ARG A 517 1.98 15.72 4.76
C ARG A 517 1.78 15.58 6.26
N CYS A 518 1.11 14.49 6.66
CA CYS A 518 0.98 14.09 8.06
C CYS A 518 2.21 13.33 8.58
N TYR A 519 2.98 12.72 7.69
CA TYR A 519 4.03 11.74 8.02
C TYR A 519 3.50 10.61 8.91
N SER A 520 2.42 9.98 8.46
CA SER A 520 1.87 8.77 9.09
C SER A 520 2.94 7.70 9.18
N ILE A 521 3.18 7.17 10.40
CA ILE A 521 4.29 6.25 10.62
C ILE A 521 3.77 4.82 10.63
N PHE A 522 4.17 4.07 9.63
CA PHE A 522 3.99 2.62 9.57
C PHE A 522 5.05 1.93 10.42
N LYS A 523 4.72 0.79 11.00
CA LYS A 523 5.67 -0.02 11.75
C LYS A 523 6.06 -1.26 10.96
N ALA A 524 7.33 -1.44 10.70
CA ALA A 524 7.84 -2.68 10.15
C ALA A 524 7.74 -3.81 11.20
N CYS A 525 7.13 -4.91 10.81
CA CYS A 525 6.89 -6.08 11.63
C CYS A 525 7.33 -7.34 10.90
N VAL A 526 7.85 -8.30 11.64
CA VAL A 526 8.20 -9.62 11.11
C VAL A 526 6.95 -10.48 11.06
N LYS A 527 6.67 -11.13 9.93
CA LYS A 527 5.54 -12.03 9.76
C LYS A 527 5.85 -13.39 10.35
N ASP A 528 5.05 -13.80 11.33
CA ASP A 528 5.13 -15.12 11.94
C ASP A 528 4.13 -16.06 11.27
N GLU A 529 4.63 -16.83 10.31
CA GLU A 529 3.82 -17.76 9.52
C GLU A 529 4.58 -19.06 9.30
N PRO A 530 3.88 -20.21 9.14
CA PRO A 530 4.54 -21.45 8.79
C PRO A 530 5.32 -21.34 7.49
N THR A 531 6.61 -21.70 7.53
CA THR A 531 7.52 -21.69 6.38
C THR A 531 7.98 -23.09 6.04
N LYS A 532 8.30 -23.36 4.77
CA LYS A 532 8.91 -24.67 4.39
C LYS A 532 10.23 -24.86 5.15
N LEU A 533 10.42 -26.03 5.71
CA LEU A 533 11.63 -26.39 6.49
C LEU A 533 12.93 -26.24 5.68
N THR A 534 12.82 -26.38 4.36
CA THR A 534 13.93 -26.24 3.40
C THR A 534 14.26 -24.77 3.04
N LYS A 535 13.38 -23.81 3.39
CA LYS A 535 13.54 -22.41 3.02
C LYS A 535 13.86 -21.54 4.25
N ASP A 536 14.86 -20.69 4.12
CA ASP A 536 15.18 -19.65 5.11
C ASP A 536 14.60 -18.31 4.65
N LYS A 537 13.27 -18.16 4.75
CA LYS A 537 12.55 -16.97 4.28
C LYS A 537 11.70 -16.39 5.39
N VAL A 538 11.98 -15.15 5.75
CA VAL A 538 11.15 -14.37 6.67
C VAL A 538 10.65 -13.13 5.94
N ARG A 539 9.34 -12.89 6.03
CA ARG A 539 8.73 -11.68 5.46
C ARG A 539 8.69 -10.58 6.50
N VAL A 540 8.94 -9.35 6.06
CA VAL A 540 8.71 -8.13 6.84
C VAL A 540 7.58 -7.36 6.17
N PHE A 541 6.59 -6.96 6.95
CA PHE A 541 5.47 -6.14 6.49
C PHE A 541 5.40 -4.83 7.29
N GLN A 542 4.69 -3.83 6.75
CA GLN A 542 4.60 -2.51 7.33
C GLN A 542 3.15 -2.25 7.73
N ALA A 543 2.89 -2.19 9.04
CA ALA A 543 1.56 -1.98 9.60
C ALA A 543 1.29 -0.49 9.82
N ALA A 544 0.17 0.01 9.30
CA ALA A 544 -0.28 1.37 9.55
C ALA A 544 -0.68 1.57 11.03
N ASP A 545 -0.52 2.79 11.53
CA ASP A 545 -1.09 3.19 12.82
C ASP A 545 -2.64 3.26 12.75
N TRP A 546 -3.28 3.26 13.92
CA TRP A 546 -4.74 3.15 13.97
C TRP A 546 -5.48 4.34 13.34
N ALA A 547 -5.04 5.56 13.59
CA ALA A 547 -5.67 6.74 12.97
C ALA A 547 -5.56 6.69 11.44
N THR A 548 -4.40 6.32 10.91
CA THR A 548 -4.21 6.12 9.47
C THR A 548 -5.13 5.01 8.92
N GLN A 549 -5.29 3.88 9.63
CA GLN A 549 -6.23 2.84 9.23
C GLN A 549 -7.68 3.35 9.20
N MET A 550 -8.09 4.14 10.19
CA MET A 550 -9.41 4.78 10.22
C MET A 550 -9.58 5.73 9.03
N MET A 551 -8.59 6.57 8.73
CA MET A 551 -8.62 7.48 7.58
C MET A 551 -8.74 6.73 6.25
N VAL A 552 -7.97 5.66 6.05
CA VAL A 552 -8.04 4.83 4.85
C VAL A 552 -9.43 4.19 4.71
N ARG A 553 -9.97 3.63 5.78
CA ARG A 553 -11.31 3.04 5.76
C ARG A 553 -12.39 4.07 5.46
N LYS A 554 -12.36 5.22 6.16
CA LYS A 554 -13.35 6.30 6.01
C LYS A 554 -13.53 6.72 4.56
N TYR A 555 -12.43 6.93 3.86
CA TYR A 555 -12.47 7.50 2.51
C TYR A 555 -12.45 6.47 1.38
N PHE A 556 -11.86 5.31 1.57
CA PHE A 556 -11.63 4.35 0.49
C PHE A 556 -12.35 3.01 0.63
N LEU A 557 -12.78 2.60 1.83
CA LEU A 557 -13.44 1.31 1.99
C LEU A 557 -14.73 1.19 1.16
N PRO A 558 -15.55 2.25 1.01
CA PRO A 558 -16.71 2.20 0.09
C PRO A 558 -16.33 1.90 -1.35
N LEU A 559 -15.18 2.42 -1.82
CA LEU A 559 -14.66 2.14 -3.17
C LEU A 559 -14.14 0.71 -3.30
N ALA A 560 -13.40 0.24 -2.29
CA ALA A 560 -12.94 -1.14 -2.22
C ALA A 560 -14.11 -2.14 -2.25
N ARG A 561 -15.20 -1.81 -1.54
CA ARG A 561 -16.45 -2.57 -1.59
C ARG A 561 -16.99 -2.73 -3.02
N VAL A 562 -17.00 -1.66 -3.81
CA VAL A 562 -17.45 -1.72 -5.21
C VAL A 562 -16.60 -2.70 -6.02
N LEU A 563 -15.29 -2.69 -5.82
CA LEU A 563 -14.41 -3.64 -6.51
C LEU A 563 -14.75 -5.10 -6.16
N SER A 564 -15.05 -5.36 -4.88
CA SER A 564 -15.39 -6.71 -4.40
C SER A 564 -16.82 -7.15 -4.76
N LEU A 565 -17.78 -6.22 -4.86
CA LEU A 565 -19.15 -6.52 -5.31
C LEU A 565 -19.19 -6.90 -6.79
N PHE A 566 -18.33 -6.32 -7.61
CA PHE A 566 -18.31 -6.53 -9.05
C PHE A 566 -16.92 -7.04 -9.53
N PRO A 567 -16.51 -8.22 -9.06
CA PRO A 567 -15.14 -8.71 -9.28
C PRO A 567 -14.81 -8.91 -10.76
N LEU A 568 -15.75 -9.39 -11.57
CA LEU A 568 -15.51 -9.61 -13.00
C LEU A 568 -15.35 -8.31 -13.79
N ASP A 569 -15.99 -7.23 -13.34
CA ASP A 569 -15.86 -5.91 -13.96
C ASP A 569 -14.61 -5.18 -13.47
N SER A 570 -14.30 -5.29 -12.19
CA SER A 570 -13.13 -4.65 -11.57
C SER A 570 -11.82 -5.42 -11.80
N GLU A 571 -11.90 -6.67 -12.28
CA GLU A 571 -10.78 -7.61 -12.41
C GLU A 571 -10.12 -7.96 -11.05
N CYS A 572 -10.86 -7.74 -9.96
CA CYS A 572 -10.39 -7.90 -8.58
C CYS A 572 -11.15 -9.03 -7.89
N ALA A 573 -10.48 -10.16 -7.63
CA ALA A 573 -11.10 -11.34 -7.02
C ALA A 573 -11.22 -11.26 -5.48
N VAL A 574 -10.92 -10.10 -4.89
CA VAL A 574 -11.02 -9.92 -3.42
C VAL A 574 -12.48 -10.01 -3.00
N GLY A 575 -12.79 -10.93 -2.08
CA GLY A 575 -14.14 -11.15 -1.58
C GLY A 575 -14.93 -12.25 -2.31
N VAL A 576 -14.37 -12.83 -3.37
CA VAL A 576 -14.99 -13.98 -4.06
C VAL A 576 -14.99 -15.20 -3.13
N ASN A 577 -16.15 -15.83 -2.97
CA ASN A 577 -16.29 -17.08 -2.22
C ASN A 577 -15.77 -18.26 -3.04
N ALA A 578 -14.62 -18.82 -2.63
CA ALA A 578 -14.00 -19.95 -3.32
C ALA A 578 -14.74 -21.29 -3.11
N GLN A 579 -15.68 -21.34 -2.17
CA GLN A 579 -16.46 -22.55 -1.86
C GLN A 579 -17.91 -22.51 -2.40
N GLY A 580 -18.25 -21.50 -3.17
CA GLY A 580 -19.58 -21.28 -3.72
C GLY A 580 -19.58 -21.08 -5.23
N PRO A 581 -20.78 -20.81 -5.81
CA PRO A 581 -20.96 -20.57 -7.25
C PRO A 581 -20.15 -19.39 -7.81
N GLU A 582 -19.73 -18.46 -6.95
CA GLU A 582 -18.88 -17.33 -7.35
C GLU A 582 -17.58 -17.80 -8.00
N TRP A 583 -17.02 -18.96 -7.53
CA TRP A 583 -15.82 -19.51 -8.14
C TRP A 583 -16.07 -20.04 -9.56
N ASP A 584 -17.21 -20.66 -9.81
CA ASP A 584 -17.59 -21.08 -11.16
C ASP A 584 -17.66 -19.90 -12.13
N GLN A 585 -18.28 -18.80 -11.73
CA GLN A 585 -18.34 -17.57 -12.52
C GLN A 585 -16.93 -17.02 -12.80
N LEU A 586 -16.07 -16.98 -11.78
CA LEU A 586 -14.69 -16.56 -11.86
C LEU A 586 -13.90 -17.46 -12.85
N ALA A 587 -14.00 -18.76 -12.69
CA ALA A 587 -13.32 -19.74 -13.53
C ALA A 587 -13.77 -19.64 -15.01
N ASN A 588 -15.09 -19.50 -15.24
CA ASN A 588 -15.64 -19.31 -16.57
C ASN A 588 -15.17 -17.99 -17.22
N HIS A 589 -15.04 -16.91 -16.42
CA HIS A 589 -14.48 -15.67 -16.90
C HIS A 589 -13.01 -15.83 -17.28
N MET A 590 -12.18 -16.41 -16.42
CA MET A 590 -10.75 -16.58 -16.67
C MET A 590 -10.45 -17.41 -17.92
N LYS A 591 -11.26 -18.41 -18.26
CA LYS A 591 -11.09 -19.25 -19.47
C LYS A 591 -11.94 -18.83 -20.68
N LYS A 592 -12.56 -17.67 -20.66
CA LYS A 592 -13.49 -17.17 -21.67
C LYS A 592 -12.94 -17.25 -23.10
N HIS A 593 -11.65 -17.09 -23.28
CA HIS A 593 -10.99 -17.08 -24.61
C HIS A 593 -10.27 -18.38 -24.97
N GLY A 594 -10.44 -19.44 -24.17
CA GLY A 594 -9.86 -20.75 -24.38
C GLY A 594 -9.17 -21.31 -23.16
N VAL A 595 -9.31 -22.63 -22.96
CA VAL A 595 -8.69 -23.35 -21.83
C VAL A 595 -7.19 -23.57 -22.00
N ASP A 596 -6.70 -23.46 -23.21
CA ASP A 596 -5.30 -23.64 -23.66
C ASP A 596 -4.57 -22.30 -23.87
N ARG A 597 -5.19 -21.19 -23.48
CA ARG A 597 -4.69 -19.84 -23.72
C ARG A 597 -4.58 -19.03 -22.44
N ILE A 598 -4.21 -19.69 -21.35
CA ILE A 598 -4.12 -19.08 -20.04
C ILE A 598 -2.77 -18.38 -19.85
N LEU A 599 -2.84 -17.12 -19.48
CA LEU A 599 -1.74 -16.35 -18.92
C LEU A 599 -1.90 -16.36 -17.41
N ALA A 600 -0.93 -16.91 -16.71
CA ALA A 600 -0.86 -16.91 -15.26
C ALA A 600 0.60 -16.77 -14.81
N GLY A 601 0.87 -16.31 -13.61
CA GLY A 601 2.22 -16.18 -13.11
C GLY A 601 2.33 -15.50 -11.76
N ASP A 602 3.55 -15.45 -11.23
CA ASP A 602 3.89 -14.90 -9.92
C ASP A 602 4.97 -13.82 -10.04
N TYR A 603 4.79 -12.73 -9.29
CA TYR A 603 5.77 -11.65 -9.24
C TYR A 603 6.80 -11.86 -8.12
N SER A 604 8.02 -11.48 -8.40
CA SER A 604 9.05 -11.48 -7.35
C SER A 604 9.02 -10.17 -6.56
N LYS A 605 8.77 -10.27 -5.25
CA LYS A 605 8.81 -9.12 -4.33
C LYS A 605 7.87 -7.97 -4.73
N TYR A 606 6.67 -8.31 -5.16
CA TYR A 606 5.70 -7.39 -5.75
C TYR A 606 5.50 -6.12 -4.92
N ASP A 607 5.01 -6.24 -3.68
CA ASP A 607 4.77 -5.11 -2.77
C ASP A 607 6.03 -4.28 -2.54
N LEU A 608 7.16 -4.95 -2.26
CA LEU A 608 8.40 -4.30 -1.85
C LEU A 608 9.05 -3.49 -2.99
N ARG A 609 8.90 -3.94 -4.24
CA ARG A 609 9.52 -3.30 -5.41
C ARG A 609 8.56 -2.46 -6.25
N MET A 610 7.32 -2.31 -5.79
CA MET A 610 6.31 -1.52 -6.49
C MET A 610 6.71 -0.04 -6.58
N PRO A 611 6.77 0.55 -7.78
CA PRO A 611 7.12 1.96 -7.92
C PRO A 611 5.99 2.88 -7.44
N ALA A 612 6.34 4.00 -6.85
CA ALA A 612 5.39 5.03 -6.41
C ALA A 612 4.48 5.52 -7.55
N GLN A 613 4.95 5.53 -8.79
CA GLN A 613 4.17 5.87 -9.98
C GLN A 613 2.91 5.00 -10.10
N LEU A 614 3.05 3.68 -9.96
CA LEU A 614 1.93 2.74 -10.11
C LEU A 614 1.01 2.78 -8.90
N ILE A 615 1.55 2.94 -7.69
CA ILE A 615 0.75 3.15 -6.48
C ILE A 615 -0.12 4.40 -6.64
N ASN A 616 0.47 5.51 -7.07
CA ASN A 616 -0.26 6.75 -7.32
C ASN A 616 -1.31 6.58 -8.43
N ALA A 617 -1.01 5.84 -9.50
CA ALA A 617 -1.97 5.55 -10.57
C ALA A 617 -3.17 4.73 -10.07
N ALA A 618 -2.94 3.74 -9.20
CA ALA A 618 -4.01 2.95 -8.59
C ALA A 618 -4.92 3.78 -7.67
N PHE A 619 -4.33 4.61 -6.81
CA PHE A 619 -5.11 5.55 -6.00
C PHE A 619 -5.85 6.58 -6.85
N ALA A 620 -5.22 7.09 -7.91
CA ALA A 620 -5.88 8.01 -8.84
C ALA A 620 -7.11 7.37 -9.49
N ALA A 621 -7.07 6.08 -9.83
CA ALA A 621 -8.22 5.34 -10.35
C ALA A 621 -9.39 5.33 -9.36
N LEU A 622 -9.13 5.04 -8.09
CA LEU A 622 -10.16 5.06 -7.04
C LEU A 622 -10.72 6.48 -6.81
N ILE A 623 -9.83 7.49 -6.77
CA ILE A 623 -10.22 8.88 -6.57
C ILE A 623 -11.07 9.37 -7.76
N GLU A 624 -10.74 8.99 -9.00
CA GLU A 624 -11.51 9.38 -10.17
C GLU A 624 -12.90 8.74 -10.19
N ILE A 625 -13.04 7.51 -9.70
CA ILE A 625 -14.35 6.87 -9.51
C ILE A 625 -15.17 7.64 -8.46
N ALA A 626 -14.56 8.01 -7.33
CA ALA A 626 -15.20 8.82 -6.30
C ALA A 626 -15.68 10.19 -6.82
N GLU A 627 -14.82 10.86 -7.59
CA GLU A 627 -15.07 12.19 -8.19
C GLU A 627 -16.21 12.14 -9.22
N LYS A 628 -16.25 11.12 -10.08
CA LYS A 628 -17.20 11.03 -11.19
C LYS A 628 -18.56 10.43 -10.83
N CYS A 629 -18.60 9.61 -9.81
CA CYS A 629 -19.73 8.75 -9.54
C CYS A 629 -20.31 8.92 -8.13
N GLY A 630 -19.48 9.29 -7.16
CA GLY A 630 -19.85 9.37 -5.75
C GLY A 630 -20.28 10.76 -5.29
N ARG A 631 -20.54 10.85 -3.98
CA ARG A 631 -20.90 12.07 -3.26
C ARG A 631 -19.71 12.58 -2.44
N TYR A 632 -18.51 12.51 -3.01
CA TYR A 632 -17.29 13.04 -2.40
C TYR A 632 -17.13 14.51 -2.71
N THR A 633 -16.86 15.31 -1.69
CA THR A 633 -16.58 16.74 -1.85
C THR A 633 -15.15 16.96 -2.35
N GLU A 634 -14.81 18.18 -2.81
CA GLU A 634 -13.41 18.53 -3.16
C GLU A 634 -12.46 18.40 -1.95
N ASP A 635 -12.95 18.65 -0.75
CA ASP A 635 -12.18 18.45 0.49
C ASP A 635 -11.88 16.96 0.72
N ASP A 636 -12.88 16.09 0.54
CA ASP A 636 -12.69 14.64 0.62
C ASP A 636 -11.67 14.15 -0.40
N LEU A 637 -11.79 14.59 -1.66
CA LEU A 637 -10.86 14.23 -2.72
C LEU A 637 -9.43 14.74 -2.43
N THR A 638 -9.31 15.91 -1.79
CA THR A 638 -8.01 16.46 -1.36
C THR A 638 -7.42 15.60 -0.24
N ILE A 639 -8.20 15.20 0.76
CA ILE A 639 -7.78 14.28 1.82
C ILE A 639 -7.35 12.93 1.21
N MET A 640 -8.12 12.39 0.27
CA MET A 640 -7.81 11.13 -0.40
C MET A 640 -6.47 11.18 -1.15
N ARG A 641 -6.15 12.28 -1.84
CA ARG A 641 -4.83 12.49 -2.49
C ARG A 641 -3.71 12.55 -1.46
N GLY A 642 -3.97 13.14 -0.30
CA GLY A 642 -3.03 13.18 0.81
C GLY A 642 -2.76 11.78 1.39
N ILE A 643 -3.80 10.98 1.64
CA ILE A 643 -3.68 9.59 2.09
C ILE A 643 -2.87 8.77 1.07
N ALA A 644 -3.15 8.92 -0.22
CA ALA A 644 -2.37 8.28 -1.28
C ALA A 644 -0.88 8.64 -1.22
N THR A 645 -0.56 9.91 -0.94
CA THR A 645 0.82 10.38 -0.74
C THR A 645 1.48 9.74 0.47
N GLU A 646 0.79 9.66 1.61
CA GLU A 646 1.31 9.00 2.82
C GLU A 646 1.62 7.51 2.60
N ILE A 647 0.87 6.83 1.73
CA ILE A 647 1.08 5.42 1.40
C ILE A 647 2.19 5.24 0.35
N ALA A 648 2.15 6.01 -0.75
CA ALA A 648 3.13 5.89 -1.82
C ALA A 648 4.56 6.30 -1.41
N TYR A 649 4.66 7.17 -0.38
CA TYR A 649 5.92 7.65 0.19
C TYR A 649 5.92 7.42 1.71
N SER A 650 5.76 6.16 2.10
CA SER A 650 5.51 5.77 3.48
C SER A 650 6.67 6.10 4.41
N CYS A 651 6.35 6.75 5.54
CA CYS A 651 7.26 6.90 6.67
C CYS A 651 7.19 5.66 7.54
N VAL A 652 8.31 5.00 7.78
CA VAL A 652 8.34 3.68 8.43
C VAL A 652 9.28 3.67 9.62
N ALA A 653 8.75 3.25 10.77
CA ALA A 653 9.57 2.84 11.92
C ALA A 653 10.12 1.43 11.64
N TYR A 654 11.34 1.38 11.13
CA TYR A 654 11.99 0.17 10.63
C TYR A 654 13.02 -0.37 11.62
N ASN A 655 12.56 -1.12 12.61
CA ASN A 655 13.36 -1.74 13.67
C ASN A 655 14.36 -0.78 14.35
N GLY A 656 13.89 0.38 14.75
CA GLY A 656 14.68 1.38 15.50
C GLY A 656 15.15 2.57 14.66
N ASP A 657 14.87 2.57 13.38
CA ASP A 657 15.12 3.67 12.47
C ASP A 657 13.79 4.26 11.96
N ILE A 658 13.75 5.54 11.70
CA ILE A 658 12.66 6.20 11.01
C ILE A 658 13.13 6.54 9.60
N ILE A 659 12.50 5.93 8.59
CA ILE A 659 12.88 6.08 7.19
C ILE A 659 11.67 6.39 6.31
N ILE A 660 11.88 7.07 5.20
CA ILE A 660 10.86 7.25 4.16
C ILE A 660 11.21 6.38 2.97
N HIS A 661 10.27 5.54 2.55
CA HIS A 661 10.33 4.82 1.28
C HIS A 661 9.79 5.68 0.14
N LYS A 662 10.22 5.38 -1.09
CA LYS A 662 9.76 6.06 -2.30
C LYS A 662 9.19 5.06 -3.28
N GLY A 663 8.00 4.59 -2.99
CA GLY A 663 7.37 3.38 -3.49
C GLY A 663 7.35 2.32 -2.40
N SER A 664 7.22 1.06 -2.79
CA SER A 664 6.98 -0.06 -1.87
C SER A 664 5.60 0.06 -1.19
N ASN A 665 4.61 -0.69 -1.66
CA ASN A 665 3.27 -0.64 -1.07
C ASN A 665 3.28 -1.25 0.33
N PRO A 666 2.95 -0.49 1.40
CA PRO A 666 2.90 -1.04 2.76
C PRO A 666 1.86 -2.15 2.86
N SER A 667 2.30 -3.39 3.11
CA SER A 667 1.41 -4.57 3.10
C SER A 667 0.53 -4.72 4.35
N GLY A 668 0.51 -3.76 5.26
CA GLY A 668 -0.31 -3.76 6.48
C GLY A 668 -1.27 -2.56 6.56
N GLN A 669 -1.80 -2.10 5.45
CA GLN A 669 -2.88 -1.11 5.37
C GLN A 669 -4.13 -1.74 4.70
N ASN A 670 -5.31 -1.16 4.92
CA ASN A 670 -6.59 -1.78 4.55
C ASN A 670 -6.81 -1.95 3.03
N LEU A 671 -6.08 -1.21 2.19
CA LEU A 671 -6.23 -1.24 0.73
C LEU A 671 -5.12 -2.00 0.01
N THR A 672 -4.16 -2.59 0.72
CA THR A 672 -2.96 -3.19 0.10
C THR A 672 -3.32 -4.12 -1.05
N VAL A 673 -4.22 -5.07 -0.82
CA VAL A 673 -4.62 -6.05 -1.84
C VAL A 673 -5.33 -5.39 -3.02
N TYR A 674 -6.18 -4.40 -2.78
CA TYR A 674 -6.90 -3.68 -3.83
C TYR A 674 -5.97 -2.83 -4.69
N ILE A 675 -5.04 -2.11 -4.07
CA ILE A 675 -4.01 -1.35 -4.80
C ILE A 675 -3.16 -2.30 -5.64
N ASN A 676 -2.76 -3.43 -5.07
CA ASN A 676 -2.03 -4.47 -5.80
C ASN A 676 -2.82 -5.01 -7.00
N CYS A 677 -4.12 -5.29 -6.84
CA CYS A 677 -4.99 -5.74 -7.95
C CYS A 677 -5.04 -4.70 -9.07
N ILE A 678 -5.28 -3.42 -8.73
CA ILE A 678 -5.35 -2.35 -9.74
C ILE A 678 -3.99 -2.19 -10.43
N VAL A 679 -2.88 -2.18 -9.68
CA VAL A 679 -1.53 -2.08 -10.26
C VAL A 679 -1.26 -3.25 -11.20
N ASN A 680 -1.64 -4.48 -10.82
CA ASN A 680 -1.50 -5.68 -11.65
C ASN A 680 -2.27 -5.52 -12.98
N SER A 681 -3.54 -5.11 -12.92
CA SER A 681 -4.35 -4.82 -14.10
C SER A 681 -3.75 -3.71 -14.97
N LEU A 682 -3.17 -2.67 -14.38
CA LEU A 682 -2.50 -1.59 -15.11
C LEU A 682 -1.21 -2.07 -15.78
N GLN A 683 -0.40 -2.90 -15.12
CA GLN A 683 0.84 -3.45 -15.70
C GLN A 683 0.56 -4.33 -16.91
N LEU A 684 -0.46 -5.19 -16.83
CA LEU A 684 -0.91 -6.00 -17.98
C LEU A 684 -1.33 -5.13 -19.17
N ARG A 685 -2.07 -4.06 -18.91
CA ARG A 685 -2.47 -3.09 -19.94
C ARG A 685 -1.28 -2.33 -20.54
N CYS A 686 -0.32 -1.93 -19.70
CA CYS A 686 0.89 -1.27 -20.19
C CYS A 686 1.64 -2.18 -21.19
N ALA A 687 1.82 -3.44 -20.84
CA ALA A 687 2.45 -4.42 -21.73
C ALA A 687 1.61 -4.65 -22.99
N TYR A 688 0.30 -4.79 -22.84
CA TYR A 688 -0.63 -4.95 -23.97
C TYR A 688 -0.53 -3.80 -24.98
N PHE A 689 -0.53 -2.55 -24.52
CA PHE A 689 -0.39 -1.39 -25.40
C PHE A 689 1.01 -1.24 -25.98
N HIS A 690 2.04 -1.60 -25.23
CA HIS A 690 3.42 -1.60 -25.71
C HIS A 690 3.64 -2.61 -26.83
N LEU A 691 3.13 -3.80 -26.65
CA LEU A 691 3.30 -4.92 -27.57
C LEU A 691 2.31 -4.89 -28.76
N TRP A 692 1.36 -3.95 -28.77
CA TRP A 692 0.36 -3.87 -29.83
C TRP A 692 1.00 -3.64 -31.19
N PRO A 693 0.78 -4.55 -32.16
CA PRO A 693 1.39 -4.44 -33.48
C PRO A 693 0.83 -3.24 -34.25
N SER A 694 1.72 -2.38 -34.78
CA SER A 694 1.33 -1.16 -35.47
C SER A 694 0.46 -1.41 -36.72
N HIS A 695 0.63 -2.56 -37.38
CA HIS A 695 -0.17 -2.95 -38.56
C HIS A 695 -1.64 -3.28 -38.25
N LEU A 696 -1.98 -3.51 -36.97
CA LEU A 696 -3.38 -3.73 -36.51
C LEU A 696 -4.14 -2.43 -36.26
N GLY A 697 -3.51 -1.28 -36.50
CA GLY A 697 -4.11 0.03 -36.29
C GLY A 697 -4.28 0.39 -34.81
N LYS A 698 -5.36 1.11 -34.50
CA LYS A 698 -5.61 1.54 -33.11
C LYS A 698 -5.84 0.36 -32.16
N PRO A 699 -5.21 0.32 -30.98
CA PRO A 699 -5.45 -0.72 -29.98
C PRO A 699 -6.92 -0.84 -29.59
N LYS A 700 -7.40 -2.08 -29.49
CA LYS A 700 -8.70 -2.39 -28.92
C LYS A 700 -8.67 -2.27 -27.40
N PRO A 701 -9.82 -2.02 -26.74
CA PRO A 701 -9.92 -2.11 -25.30
C PRO A 701 -9.39 -3.46 -24.78
N PHE A 702 -8.61 -3.43 -23.71
CA PHE A 702 -7.97 -4.63 -23.15
C PHE A 702 -8.98 -5.74 -22.84
N ARG A 703 -10.16 -5.38 -22.28
CA ARG A 703 -11.23 -6.31 -21.89
C ARG A 703 -11.90 -7.04 -23.06
N GLU A 704 -11.74 -6.58 -24.29
CA GLU A 704 -12.23 -7.27 -25.49
C GLU A 704 -11.33 -8.42 -25.91
N VAL A 705 -10.06 -8.38 -25.49
CA VAL A 705 -9.01 -9.30 -25.90
C VAL A 705 -8.57 -10.21 -24.76
N CYS A 706 -8.56 -9.70 -23.54
CA CYS A 706 -8.11 -10.41 -22.36
C CYS A 706 -9.23 -10.49 -21.32
N ALA A 707 -9.43 -11.67 -20.76
CA ALA A 707 -10.31 -11.91 -19.62
C ALA A 707 -9.45 -12.36 -18.43
N ILE A 708 -9.10 -11.42 -17.57
CA ILE A 708 -8.17 -11.65 -16.44
C ILE A 708 -8.85 -11.44 -15.11
N MET A 709 -8.29 -12.08 -14.09
CA MET A 709 -8.58 -11.81 -12.69
C MET A 709 -7.29 -11.65 -11.91
N THR A 710 -7.31 -10.75 -10.93
CA THR A 710 -6.17 -10.48 -10.06
C THR A 710 -6.56 -10.62 -8.59
N TYR A 711 -5.62 -11.06 -7.76
CA TYR A 711 -5.72 -11.00 -6.30
C TYR A 711 -4.36 -10.63 -5.72
N GLY A 712 -4.15 -9.33 -5.52
CA GLY A 712 -2.83 -8.83 -5.17
C GLY A 712 -1.83 -9.03 -6.30
N ASP A 713 -0.78 -9.79 -6.03
CA ASP A 713 0.24 -10.21 -7.00
C ASP A 713 -0.18 -11.43 -7.84
N ASP A 714 -1.19 -12.15 -7.42
CA ASP A 714 -1.67 -13.31 -8.16
C ASP A 714 -2.51 -12.89 -9.38
N VAL A 715 -2.31 -13.53 -10.52
CA VAL A 715 -3.02 -13.25 -11.77
C VAL A 715 -3.26 -14.50 -12.60
N LYS A 716 -4.49 -14.63 -13.13
CA LYS A 716 -4.86 -15.66 -14.08
C LYS A 716 -5.91 -15.13 -15.04
N GLY A 717 -5.81 -15.52 -16.30
CA GLY A 717 -6.82 -15.20 -17.29
C GLY A 717 -6.46 -15.69 -18.69
N SER A 718 -7.35 -15.51 -19.65
CA SER A 718 -7.16 -15.98 -21.03
C SER A 718 -7.04 -14.83 -22.02
N VAL A 719 -6.28 -15.11 -23.09
CA VAL A 719 -6.06 -14.17 -24.19
C VAL A 719 -6.72 -14.70 -25.47
N LYS A 720 -7.49 -13.85 -26.14
CA LYS A 720 -8.26 -14.19 -27.34
C LYS A 720 -7.35 -14.66 -28.47
N LYS A 721 -7.79 -15.68 -29.19
CA LYS A 721 -7.09 -16.19 -30.39
C LYS A 721 -6.89 -15.08 -31.42
N GLY A 722 -5.71 -15.06 -32.05
CA GLY A 722 -5.31 -14.00 -32.99
C GLY A 722 -4.56 -12.83 -32.38
N TYR A 723 -4.34 -12.87 -31.03
CA TYR A 723 -3.54 -11.90 -30.26
C TYR A 723 -2.33 -12.60 -29.64
N ASP A 724 -1.69 -13.50 -30.37
CA ASP A 724 -0.65 -14.41 -29.87
C ASP A 724 0.66 -13.71 -29.49
N TRP A 725 0.83 -12.48 -29.87
CA TRP A 725 1.92 -11.60 -29.48
C TRP A 725 1.83 -11.15 -28.01
N PHE A 726 0.64 -11.25 -27.37
CA PHE A 726 0.45 -10.98 -25.95
C PHE A 726 0.30 -12.30 -25.19
N ASN A 727 1.34 -12.72 -24.51
CA ASN A 727 1.42 -13.99 -23.79
C ASN A 727 2.35 -13.86 -22.57
N HIS A 728 2.53 -14.94 -21.79
CA HIS A 728 3.36 -14.95 -20.61
C HIS A 728 4.80 -14.49 -20.87
N ILE A 729 5.44 -15.00 -21.94
CA ILE A 729 6.85 -14.69 -22.25
C ILE A 729 6.99 -13.19 -22.57
N SER A 730 6.19 -12.70 -23.52
CA SER A 730 6.26 -11.29 -23.92
C SER A 730 5.90 -10.33 -22.79
N TYR A 731 5.03 -10.75 -21.87
CA TYR A 731 4.72 -9.99 -20.67
C TYR A 731 5.89 -9.99 -19.67
N ALA A 732 6.52 -11.14 -19.43
CA ALA A 732 7.68 -11.25 -18.56
C ALA A 732 8.87 -10.44 -19.09
N ASP A 733 9.11 -10.46 -20.40
CA ASP A 733 10.15 -9.67 -21.08
C ASP A 733 9.89 -8.16 -20.90
N PHE A 734 8.65 -7.72 -21.14
CA PHE A 734 8.25 -6.32 -20.93
C PHE A 734 8.53 -5.84 -19.49
N LEU A 735 8.22 -6.67 -18.53
CA LEU A 735 8.47 -6.36 -17.11
C LEU A 735 9.97 -6.42 -16.77
N GLY A 736 10.69 -7.40 -17.33
CA GLY A 736 12.13 -7.58 -17.14
C GLY A 736 12.95 -6.36 -17.57
N GLU A 737 12.59 -5.76 -18.71
CA GLU A 737 13.19 -4.50 -19.17
C GLU A 737 13.02 -3.33 -18.19
N ARG A 738 12.09 -3.43 -17.25
CA ARG A 738 11.73 -2.41 -16.25
C ARG A 738 12.08 -2.82 -14.81
N ASP A 739 13.05 -3.74 -14.68
CA ASP A 739 13.53 -4.27 -13.38
C ASP A 739 12.41 -4.95 -12.56
N MET A 740 11.40 -5.51 -13.19
CA MET A 740 10.34 -6.29 -12.56
C MET A 740 10.41 -7.74 -13.02
N VAL A 741 10.26 -8.69 -12.11
CA VAL A 741 10.41 -10.12 -12.43
C VAL A 741 9.06 -10.81 -12.30
N PHE A 742 8.65 -11.46 -13.39
CA PHE A 742 7.45 -12.28 -13.50
C PHE A 742 7.84 -13.68 -13.97
N THR A 743 7.34 -14.71 -13.28
CA THR A 743 7.69 -16.13 -13.50
C THR A 743 6.45 -16.97 -13.65
N MET A 744 6.61 -18.23 -14.08
CA MET A 744 5.53 -19.21 -14.05
C MET A 744 4.98 -19.34 -12.61
N PRO A 745 3.70 -19.77 -12.42
CA PRO A 745 3.08 -19.84 -11.09
C PRO A 745 3.84 -20.72 -10.08
N ASP A 746 4.47 -21.80 -10.53
CA ASP A 746 5.29 -22.69 -9.70
C ASP A 746 6.70 -22.14 -9.40
N LYS A 747 7.13 -21.07 -10.10
CA LYS A 747 8.44 -20.39 -9.99
C LYS A 747 9.64 -21.19 -10.50
N GLU A 748 9.45 -22.38 -11.01
CA GLU A 748 10.53 -23.34 -11.34
C GLU A 748 10.44 -23.82 -12.80
N SER A 749 9.24 -23.84 -13.41
CA SER A 749 9.04 -24.28 -14.79
C SER A 749 9.61 -23.31 -15.82
N GLU A 750 10.04 -23.85 -16.95
CA GLU A 750 10.44 -23.05 -18.10
C GLU A 750 9.26 -22.22 -18.62
N PRO A 751 9.47 -20.94 -18.98
CA PRO A 751 8.42 -20.07 -19.47
C PRO A 751 7.76 -20.60 -20.75
N THR A 752 6.44 -20.68 -20.75
CA THR A 752 5.64 -21.02 -21.95
C THR A 752 4.72 -19.86 -22.30
N PRO A 753 4.38 -19.67 -23.60
CA PRO A 753 3.50 -18.59 -24.01
C PRO A 753 2.14 -18.62 -23.29
N TYR A 754 1.54 -19.79 -23.20
CA TYR A 754 0.27 -20.04 -22.53
C TYR A 754 0.30 -21.37 -21.79
N MET A 755 -0.50 -21.44 -20.74
CA MET A 755 -0.76 -22.66 -19.98
C MET A 755 -2.14 -23.22 -20.30
N ASN A 756 -2.38 -24.49 -19.92
CA ASN A 756 -3.71 -25.04 -19.82
C ASN A 756 -4.38 -24.59 -18.52
N ASP A 757 -5.70 -24.39 -18.53
CA ASP A 757 -6.47 -23.96 -17.35
C ASP A 757 -6.32 -24.91 -16.15
N LEU A 758 -6.17 -26.22 -16.41
CA LEU A 758 -5.99 -27.21 -15.36
C LEU A 758 -4.60 -27.22 -14.73
N GLU A 759 -3.59 -26.65 -15.42
CA GLU A 759 -2.20 -26.54 -14.94
C GLU A 759 -1.92 -25.20 -14.27
N ALA A 760 -2.70 -24.18 -14.60
CA ALA A 760 -2.58 -22.84 -14.06
C ALA A 760 -3.43 -22.69 -12.80
N ASP A 761 -2.81 -22.71 -11.64
CA ASP A 761 -3.49 -22.38 -10.40
C ASP A 761 -3.75 -20.87 -10.24
N PHE A 762 -4.77 -20.51 -9.47
CA PHE A 762 -5.05 -19.16 -9.01
C PHE A 762 -5.41 -19.22 -7.53
N LEU A 763 -4.76 -18.43 -6.70
CA LEU A 763 -4.89 -18.48 -5.24
C LEU A 763 -4.56 -19.87 -4.67
N LYS A 764 -3.66 -20.61 -5.31
CA LYS A 764 -3.34 -22.02 -5.02
C LYS A 764 -4.54 -22.94 -5.14
N ARG A 765 -5.49 -22.64 -6.03
CA ARG A 765 -6.66 -23.43 -6.35
C ARG A 765 -6.66 -23.84 -7.80
N GLU A 766 -7.00 -25.09 -8.03
CA GLU A 766 -7.20 -25.67 -9.35
C GLU A 766 -8.70 -25.65 -9.69
N ASN A 767 -9.02 -25.44 -10.96
CA ASN A 767 -10.39 -25.54 -11.46
C ASN A 767 -10.78 -26.99 -11.67
N LYS A 768 -11.73 -27.52 -10.87
CA LYS A 768 -12.26 -28.88 -11.02
C LYS A 768 -13.75 -28.84 -11.28
N PHE A 769 -14.16 -29.40 -12.43
CA PHE A 769 -15.58 -29.58 -12.72
C PHE A 769 -16.17 -30.66 -11.82
N ASN A 770 -17.25 -30.34 -11.12
CA ASN A 770 -18.00 -31.27 -10.30
C ASN A 770 -19.33 -31.59 -10.98
N ALA A 771 -19.51 -32.88 -11.36
CA ALA A 771 -20.70 -33.31 -12.08
C ALA A 771 -21.99 -33.27 -11.23
N ASP A 772 -21.87 -33.42 -9.91
CA ASP A 772 -23.02 -33.43 -8.99
C ASP A 772 -23.62 -32.03 -8.83
N THR A 773 -22.80 -30.99 -8.83
CA THR A 773 -23.24 -29.58 -8.75
C THR A 773 -23.43 -28.95 -10.13
N GLY A 774 -22.81 -29.51 -11.18
CA GLY A 774 -22.76 -28.93 -12.53
C GLY A 774 -21.83 -27.71 -12.64
N MET A 775 -20.98 -27.44 -11.66
CA MET A 775 -20.15 -26.24 -11.53
C MET A 775 -18.66 -26.56 -11.44
N ILE A 776 -17.84 -25.56 -11.69
CA ILE A 776 -16.40 -25.60 -11.46
C ILE A 776 -16.12 -25.20 -10.03
N HIS A 777 -15.43 -26.08 -9.29
CA HIS A 777 -15.00 -25.85 -7.93
C HIS A 777 -13.53 -25.43 -7.88
N GLY A 778 -13.19 -24.57 -6.91
CA GLY A 778 -11.82 -24.13 -6.65
C GLY A 778 -11.12 -25.02 -5.65
N ALA A 779 -10.58 -26.15 -6.10
CA ALA A 779 -9.91 -27.12 -5.25
C ALA A 779 -8.56 -26.58 -4.73
N LEU A 780 -8.43 -26.35 -3.43
CA LEU A 780 -7.21 -25.86 -2.81
C LEU A 780 -6.09 -26.90 -2.90
N ALA A 781 -4.89 -26.49 -3.28
CA ALA A 781 -3.72 -27.37 -3.35
C ALA A 781 -3.53 -28.17 -2.05
N GLU A 782 -3.38 -29.49 -2.14
CA GLU A 782 -3.25 -30.38 -0.98
C GLU A 782 -2.11 -29.97 -0.04
N GLU A 783 -1.00 -29.46 -0.58
CA GLU A 783 0.10 -28.92 0.25
C GLU A 783 -0.41 -27.86 1.23
N SER A 784 -1.32 -26.99 0.80
CA SER A 784 -1.90 -25.95 1.66
C SER A 784 -2.84 -26.51 2.71
N ILE A 785 -3.60 -27.57 2.37
CA ILE A 785 -4.48 -28.27 3.32
C ILE A 785 -3.63 -28.98 4.38
N PHE A 786 -2.65 -29.78 3.96
CA PHE A 786 -1.76 -30.48 4.90
C PHE A 786 -0.93 -29.53 5.75
N LYS A 787 -0.50 -28.39 5.21
CA LYS A 787 0.17 -27.36 6.01
C LYS A 787 -0.68 -26.93 7.22
N SER A 788 -2.00 -26.78 7.07
CA SER A 788 -2.91 -26.42 8.18
C SER A 788 -3.08 -27.56 9.19
N LEU A 789 -3.04 -28.82 8.76
CA LEU A 789 -3.12 -29.97 9.63
C LEU A 789 -1.83 -30.19 10.45
N HIS A 790 -0.68 -29.81 9.89
CA HIS A 790 0.62 -30.00 10.54
C HIS A 790 1.08 -28.83 11.40
N THR A 791 0.62 -27.62 11.12
CA THR A 791 1.12 -26.42 11.77
C THR A 791 -0.01 -25.46 12.16
N VAL A 792 0.16 -24.80 13.29
CA VAL A 792 -0.80 -23.84 13.84
C VAL A 792 -0.08 -22.66 14.47
N LEU A 793 -0.74 -21.51 14.52
CA LEU A 793 -0.31 -20.36 15.32
C LEU A 793 -0.91 -20.46 16.72
N GLU A 794 -0.07 -20.68 17.74
CA GLU A 794 -0.48 -20.80 19.13
C GLU A 794 -1.35 -19.62 19.56
N SER A 795 -2.60 -19.93 19.94
CA SER A 795 -3.56 -18.98 20.49
C SER A 795 -3.46 -18.93 22.03
N LYS A 796 -3.85 -17.80 22.60
CA LYS A 796 -4.00 -17.68 24.08
C LYS A 796 -5.42 -18.02 24.56
N VAL A 797 -6.34 -18.12 23.64
CA VAL A 797 -7.78 -18.25 23.93
C VAL A 797 -8.28 -19.64 23.58
N VAL A 798 -7.74 -20.23 22.49
CA VAL A 798 -8.15 -21.53 21.99
C VAL A 798 -7.00 -22.52 22.23
N SER A 799 -7.31 -23.72 22.73
CA SER A 799 -6.32 -24.78 22.95
C SER A 799 -5.72 -25.27 21.64
N LEU A 800 -4.56 -25.92 21.68
CA LEU A 800 -3.97 -26.51 20.47
C LEU A 800 -4.83 -27.67 19.93
N GLU A 801 -5.52 -28.36 20.82
CA GLU A 801 -6.45 -29.43 20.53
C GLU A 801 -7.67 -28.89 19.76
N ASP A 802 -8.33 -27.86 20.27
CA ASP A 802 -9.49 -27.22 19.60
C ASP A 802 -9.09 -26.60 18.26
N GLN A 803 -7.91 -25.96 18.19
CA GLN A 803 -7.38 -25.47 16.91
C GLN A 803 -7.13 -26.60 15.92
N SER A 804 -6.67 -27.76 16.38
CA SER A 804 -6.43 -28.91 15.52
C SER A 804 -7.73 -29.56 15.04
N ALA A 805 -8.74 -29.63 15.90
CA ALA A 805 -10.09 -30.06 15.51
C ALA A 805 -10.70 -29.13 14.44
N GLY A 806 -10.60 -27.83 14.66
CA GLY A 806 -11.00 -26.81 13.65
C GLY A 806 -10.23 -26.93 12.33
N ASN A 807 -8.93 -27.29 12.38
CA ASN A 807 -8.13 -27.53 11.17
C ASN A 807 -8.58 -28.78 10.42
N ILE A 808 -9.00 -29.87 11.12
CA ILE A 808 -9.60 -31.06 10.50
C ILE A 808 -10.89 -30.68 9.78
N ASP A 809 -11.79 -29.94 10.43
CA ASP A 809 -13.04 -29.48 9.83
C ASP A 809 -12.77 -28.56 8.61
N GLY A 810 -11.85 -27.63 8.72
CA GLY A 810 -11.41 -26.79 7.61
C GLY A 810 -10.83 -27.56 6.44
N ALA A 811 -10.00 -28.58 6.73
CA ALA A 811 -9.42 -29.45 5.71
C ALA A 811 -10.50 -30.26 4.97
N LEU A 812 -11.51 -30.77 5.67
CA LEU A 812 -12.63 -31.49 5.06
C LEU A 812 -13.48 -30.55 4.16
N ARG A 813 -13.73 -29.32 4.58
CA ARG A 813 -14.40 -28.34 3.71
C ARG A 813 -13.63 -28.08 2.41
N GLU A 814 -12.31 -27.99 2.48
CA GLU A 814 -11.48 -27.82 1.27
C GLU A 814 -11.43 -29.10 0.42
N TRP A 815 -11.32 -30.28 1.01
CA TRP A 815 -11.32 -31.53 0.26
C TRP A 815 -12.65 -31.85 -0.43
N TRP A 816 -13.78 -31.34 0.06
CA TRP A 816 -15.05 -31.47 -0.62
C TRP A 816 -15.03 -30.90 -2.06
N GLN A 817 -14.27 -29.81 -2.25
CA GLN A 817 -14.06 -29.19 -3.58
C GLN A 817 -13.27 -30.09 -4.55
N HIS A 818 -12.58 -31.13 -4.03
CA HIS A 818 -11.85 -32.08 -4.85
C HIS A 818 -12.72 -33.22 -5.43
N GLY A 819 -13.99 -33.30 -5.01
CA GLY A 819 -14.93 -34.31 -5.45
C GLY A 819 -15.08 -35.51 -4.47
N LYS A 820 -16.09 -36.33 -4.72
CA LYS A 820 -16.56 -37.37 -3.81
C LYS A 820 -15.47 -38.37 -3.38
N GLU A 821 -14.71 -38.90 -4.34
CA GLU A 821 -13.69 -39.92 -4.04
C GLU A 821 -12.62 -39.39 -3.08
N VAL A 822 -12.10 -38.20 -3.36
CA VAL A 822 -11.08 -37.56 -2.51
C VAL A 822 -11.66 -37.22 -1.15
N TYR A 823 -12.85 -36.67 -1.09
CA TYR A 823 -13.49 -36.29 0.18
C TYR A 823 -13.69 -37.50 1.09
N GLU A 824 -14.30 -38.60 0.59
CA GLU A 824 -14.58 -39.76 1.41
C GLU A 824 -13.30 -40.46 1.88
N LEU A 825 -12.27 -40.55 1.02
CA LEU A 825 -10.96 -41.04 1.41
C LEU A 825 -10.38 -40.21 2.57
N ARG A 826 -10.35 -38.90 2.41
CA ARG A 826 -9.78 -37.97 3.40
C ARG A 826 -10.62 -37.91 4.68
N ARG A 827 -11.94 -37.97 4.58
CA ARG A 827 -12.86 -38.10 5.74
C ARG A 827 -12.59 -39.38 6.54
N LYS A 828 -12.43 -40.49 5.88
CA LYS A 828 -12.05 -41.76 6.55
C LYS A 828 -10.71 -41.63 7.27
N GLN A 829 -9.70 -41.06 6.62
CA GLN A 829 -8.39 -40.83 7.23
C GLN A 829 -8.48 -39.86 8.43
N MET A 830 -9.22 -38.76 8.31
CA MET A 830 -9.39 -37.82 9.42
C MET A 830 -10.19 -38.39 10.58
N LYS A 831 -11.16 -39.27 10.33
CA LYS A 831 -11.82 -40.06 11.41
C LYS A 831 -10.81 -40.88 12.19
N GLU A 832 -9.89 -41.57 11.52
CA GLU A 832 -8.84 -42.36 12.18
C GLU A 832 -7.87 -41.44 12.96
N VAL A 833 -7.46 -40.29 12.39
CA VAL A 833 -6.62 -39.30 13.08
C VAL A 833 -7.31 -38.80 14.33
N ALA A 834 -8.56 -38.35 14.21
CA ALA A 834 -9.32 -37.81 15.35
C ALA A 834 -9.54 -38.84 16.44
N PHE A 835 -9.82 -40.07 16.07
CA PHE A 835 -9.97 -41.21 17.04
C PHE A 835 -8.67 -41.48 17.78
N LYS A 836 -7.53 -41.61 17.08
CA LYS A 836 -6.22 -41.86 17.68
C LYS A 836 -5.78 -40.69 18.61
N CYS A 837 -6.19 -39.48 18.31
CA CYS A 837 -5.86 -38.28 19.09
C CYS A 837 -6.92 -37.92 20.14
N GLY A 838 -8.03 -38.66 20.26
CA GLY A 838 -9.09 -38.38 21.23
C GLY A 838 -9.90 -37.13 20.95
N MET A 839 -10.06 -36.74 19.68
CA MET A 839 -10.71 -35.49 19.25
C MET A 839 -12.00 -35.70 18.45
N THR A 840 -12.54 -36.93 18.40
CA THR A 840 -13.69 -37.28 17.57
C THR A 840 -14.90 -36.39 17.84
N ASP A 841 -15.19 -36.11 19.10
CA ASP A 841 -16.35 -35.31 19.51
C ASP A 841 -16.16 -33.82 19.30
N SER A 842 -14.91 -33.37 19.05
CA SER A 842 -14.57 -31.98 18.80
C SER A 842 -14.64 -31.60 17.31
N CYS A 843 -14.71 -32.57 16.41
CA CYS A 843 -14.69 -32.38 14.96
C CYS A 843 -16.11 -32.55 14.38
N LYS A 844 -16.72 -31.46 13.98
CA LYS A 844 -18.13 -31.43 13.50
C LYS A 844 -18.27 -32.10 12.11
N MET A 845 -17.32 -31.88 11.20
CA MET A 845 -17.39 -32.32 9.81
C MET A 845 -17.16 -33.81 9.60
N LEU A 846 -16.66 -34.55 10.60
CA LEU A 846 -16.38 -35.99 10.45
C LEU A 846 -17.63 -36.85 10.21
N THR A 847 -18.78 -36.41 10.70
CA THR A 847 -20.05 -37.12 10.55
C THR A 847 -20.71 -36.88 9.20
N GLU A 848 -20.43 -35.71 8.57
CA GLU A 848 -21.07 -35.35 7.29
C GLU A 848 -20.47 -36.15 6.13
N SER A 849 -21.33 -36.83 5.36
CA SER A 849 -20.94 -37.50 4.11
C SER A 849 -20.77 -36.47 2.98
N TYR A 850 -20.23 -36.92 1.86
CA TYR A 850 -20.20 -36.06 0.65
C TYR A 850 -21.62 -35.64 0.23
N GLU A 851 -22.56 -36.51 0.36
CA GLU A 851 -23.98 -36.28 0.01
C GLU A 851 -24.62 -35.26 0.96
N ASP A 852 -24.32 -35.33 2.25
CA ASP A 852 -24.82 -34.34 3.23
C ASP A 852 -24.30 -32.93 2.86
N ARG A 853 -23.00 -32.85 2.52
CA ARG A 853 -22.40 -31.59 2.05
C ARG A 853 -22.98 -31.10 0.72
N LEU A 854 -23.32 -32.03 -0.20
CA LEU A 854 -23.96 -31.69 -1.46
C LEU A 854 -25.37 -31.12 -1.20
N LYS A 855 -26.15 -31.72 -0.31
CA LYS A 855 -27.45 -31.16 0.11
C LYS A 855 -27.31 -29.75 0.70
N HIS A 856 -26.34 -29.56 1.60
CA HIS A 856 -26.08 -28.23 2.17
C HIS A 856 -25.70 -27.21 1.10
N PHE A 857 -24.88 -27.57 0.12
CA PHE A 857 -24.54 -26.73 -1.02
C PHE A 857 -25.78 -26.38 -1.86
N GLU A 858 -26.60 -27.37 -2.15
CA GLU A 858 -27.83 -27.22 -2.96
C GLU A 858 -28.84 -26.32 -2.29
N ILE A 859 -29.09 -26.50 -0.98
CA ILE A 859 -29.99 -25.66 -0.20
C ILE A 859 -29.47 -24.21 -0.19
N ARG A 860 -28.21 -24.06 0.09
CA ARG A 860 -27.58 -22.74 0.29
C ARG A 860 -27.43 -21.93 -0.98
N TYR A 861 -27.07 -22.56 -2.09
CA TYR A 861 -26.68 -21.85 -3.31
C TYR A 861 -27.60 -22.10 -4.52
N LEU A 862 -28.41 -23.19 -4.51
CA LEU A 862 -29.26 -23.55 -5.63
C LEU A 862 -30.76 -23.41 -5.33
N GLY A 863 -31.10 -22.88 -4.16
CA GLY A 863 -32.49 -22.60 -3.78
C GLY A 863 -33.39 -23.85 -3.65
N ARG A 864 -32.76 -25.04 -3.38
CA ARG A 864 -33.57 -26.25 -3.09
C ARG A 864 -34.09 -26.14 -1.67
N GLU A 865 -35.41 -26.37 -1.50
CA GLU A 865 -36.04 -26.40 -0.19
C GLU A 865 -35.49 -27.58 0.63
N PRO A 866 -35.24 -27.39 1.94
CA PRO A 866 -34.83 -28.49 2.83
C PRO A 866 -35.97 -29.51 2.87
N ASP A 867 -35.65 -30.80 2.73
CA ASP A 867 -36.60 -31.88 3.09
C ASP A 867 -36.90 -31.72 4.59
N GLU A 868 -38.22 -31.90 5.00
CA GLU A 868 -38.79 -31.56 6.32
C GLU A 868 -38.10 -32.22 7.56
N ILE A 869 -36.89 -32.78 7.47
CA ILE A 869 -36.31 -33.65 8.51
C ILE A 869 -34.99 -33.16 9.09
N ASP A 870 -34.34 -32.18 8.53
CA ASP A 870 -33.01 -31.77 9.05
C ASP A 870 -33.03 -30.36 9.61
N GLU A 871 -33.06 -30.21 10.94
CA GLU A 871 -32.68 -28.95 11.63
C GLU A 871 -31.21 -28.62 11.28
N VAL A 872 -31.03 -27.72 10.33
CA VAL A 872 -29.73 -27.07 10.06
C VAL A 872 -29.34 -26.29 11.32
N SER A 873 -28.18 -26.53 11.87
CA SER A 873 -27.71 -25.79 13.04
C SER A 873 -27.69 -24.29 12.71
N ASP A 874 -28.13 -23.44 13.62
CA ASP A 874 -28.18 -21.99 13.46
C ASP A 874 -26.82 -21.36 13.06
N GLU A 875 -25.70 -22.05 13.30
CA GLU A 875 -24.35 -21.62 12.90
C GLU A 875 -24.11 -21.69 11.37
N ASP A 876 -24.80 -22.61 10.67
CA ASP A 876 -24.70 -22.71 9.20
C ASP A 876 -25.74 -21.83 8.47
N ALA A 877 -26.83 -21.45 9.13
CA ALA A 877 -27.87 -20.55 8.56
C ALA A 877 -27.37 -19.11 8.33
N PHE A 878 -26.30 -18.71 9.00
CA PHE A 878 -25.77 -17.33 8.96
C PHE A 878 -24.94 -16.99 7.72
N VAL A 879 -24.66 -17.92 6.85
CA VAL A 879 -23.77 -17.69 5.69
C VAL A 879 -24.53 -17.66 4.36
N SER A 880 -25.83 -17.76 4.35
CA SER A 880 -26.59 -17.81 3.11
C SER A 880 -27.44 -16.59 2.87
N THR A 881 -27.05 -15.73 2.02
CA THR A 881 -28.00 -14.94 1.20
C THR A 881 -27.26 -14.07 0.18
N VAL A 882 -26.67 -14.69 -0.83
CA VAL A 882 -26.30 -13.99 -2.08
C VAL A 882 -27.25 -14.41 -3.21
N GLY A 883 -28.10 -15.43 -2.99
CA GLY A 883 -28.98 -15.98 -4.02
C GLY A 883 -30.34 -15.29 -4.19
N ASP A 884 -30.90 -14.76 -3.14
CA ASP A 884 -32.35 -14.44 -3.13
C ASP A 884 -32.73 -12.98 -3.41
N GLU A 885 -31.81 -12.07 -3.65
CA GLU A 885 -32.17 -10.65 -3.88
C GLU A 885 -31.96 -10.13 -5.31
N TRP A 886 -31.88 -11.00 -6.28
CA TRP A 886 -31.69 -10.59 -7.68
C TRP A 886 -33.00 -10.64 -8.52
N ASP A 887 -34.15 -10.81 -7.89
CA ASP A 887 -35.44 -10.72 -8.62
C ASP A 887 -35.93 -9.26 -8.65
N PHE A 888 -35.51 -8.55 -9.69
CA PHE A 888 -36.01 -7.21 -10.02
C PHE A 888 -37.21 -7.27 -10.95
N SER A 889 -38.29 -7.92 -10.55
CA SER A 889 -39.55 -7.90 -11.29
C SER A 889 -40.53 -6.84 -10.75
N GLU A 890 -40.02 -5.59 -10.43
CA GLU A 890 -40.86 -4.39 -10.41
C GLU A 890 -40.07 -3.13 -10.77
#